data_68f087eb58ca292847d2e7808bc6c0d1
#
_entry.id   68f087eb58ca292847d2e7808bc6c0d1
#
_cell.length_a   1.000
_cell.length_b   1.000
_cell.length_c   1.000
_cell.angle_alpha   90.00
_cell.angle_beta   90.00
_cell.angle_gamma   90.00
#
_symmetry.space_group_name_H-M   'P 1'
#
loop_
_entity.id
_entity.type
_entity.pdbx_description
1 polymer ?
#
loop_
_entity_poly.entity_id
_entity_poly.type
_entity_poly.pdbx_seq_one_letter_code
_entity_poly.pdbx_strand_id
1 'polypeptide(L)'
;MELSSVLGNGFQPVFRFHSTINNSGQIAATAPLLPKQLGRITTPSCSNATPMHTEVRSKSNYASKTVSKSLVASQKTRESAIHDIQHSSNLESALSRSGEVLKVQDLNIILRYFGKLNRWKDVCQLFDWMQHHGKTNIASYSSYIKFVGRDSNSGKALEIYNSIKDDSTRSNVSVCNSTLCCLIKSGKFNSSLKLFNQMKHAGLVPDIITYSTLLLGCAKVKGGYFKAMELVAEMKSRGLSMDDVLYGTLISVCASNNQCEEAEKYFDEMKSEGHSPNVFHYSSLLNAYAIDGNYRKADKMIQDMRSAGLTLNKVILTTLLKVYVRAGLFEKSRELLDELQALGYAEDEMPYCLLMDGLAKSGKLEEAKSVFDEMRRKDVKNDGYSYSIMISALCRSKLVDEAKQLASEFEMKYDKYDVVILNSMLCAYCRSGDMENVMKMMKKMDELEISPDWSTFKILIKYFCKEQLYLLAYRTMEDMHRKGHQPLEDLCVSLMKSLGSTGAYSEAFSVYSMLNYSKRTMNKALHGKVLHILLSGGLLKDAYVVVKDNAELIPKPAIKKFAISFMRNGNINLVNDVIKSIHNSNYKIDQDIFHLAIFRYIEQPEKKDLLLHLLKWMPSQGYAVNSATSDLILKHSHLFGDHSIAELLYKHHTVLKTNKSHERSKG
;
A
#
# COMPACT_ATOMS: atom_id res chain seq x y z
N MET A 1 28.05 29.95 -9.77
CA MET A 1 29.14 29.43 -8.92
C MET A 1 28.88 29.56 -7.41
N GLU A 2 27.73 30.06 -6.96
CA GLU A 2 27.45 30.29 -5.52
C GLU A 2 26.57 29.20 -4.83
N LEU A 3 26.08 28.23 -5.58
CA LEU A 3 25.24 27.14 -5.02
C LEU A 3 26.04 25.96 -4.42
N SER A 4 27.36 25.90 -4.65
CA SER A 4 28.22 24.83 -4.12
C SER A 4 28.65 25.04 -2.66
N SER A 5 28.45 26.21 -2.08
CA SER A 5 28.82 26.52 -0.69
C SER A 5 27.70 26.22 0.33
N VAL A 6 26.47 26.03 -0.13
CA VAL A 6 25.32 25.69 0.74
C VAL A 6 25.15 24.18 0.91
N LEU A 7 25.75 23.40 0.01
CA LEU A 7 25.74 21.94 0.05
C LEU A 7 27.07 21.43 0.64
N GLY A 8 27.25 21.61 1.95
CA GLY A 8 28.41 21.10 2.67
C GLY A 8 28.61 19.58 2.42
N ASN A 9 29.90 19.21 2.26
CA ASN A 9 30.40 17.84 2.09
C ASN A 9 30.06 16.95 3.30
N GLY A 10 28.83 16.46 3.36
CA GLY A 10 28.38 15.48 4.33
C GLY A 10 27.19 14.73 3.76
N PHE A 11 27.25 13.39 3.78
CA PHE A 11 26.16 12.50 3.42
C PHE A 11 24.94 12.74 4.33
N GLN A 12 24.15 13.79 4.08
CA GLN A 12 22.87 14.00 4.73
C GLN A 12 21.74 13.60 3.78
N PRO A 13 20.71 12.87 4.26
CA PRO A 13 19.51 12.61 3.48
C PRO A 13 18.85 13.91 3.08
N VAL A 14 18.12 13.92 1.96
CA VAL A 14 17.41 15.11 1.43
C VAL A 14 16.37 15.60 2.43
N PHE A 15 15.80 14.66 3.22
CA PHE A 15 14.91 14.93 4.32
C PHE A 15 15.56 14.50 5.65
N ARG A 16 15.50 15.35 6.69
CA ARG A 16 15.93 15.00 8.06
C ARG A 16 14.80 14.24 8.74
N PHE A 17 14.87 12.91 8.72
CA PHE A 17 13.91 12.09 9.44
C PHE A 17 14.43 11.77 10.84
N HIS A 18 13.68 12.17 11.87
CA HIS A 18 13.85 11.57 13.18
C HIS A 18 13.42 10.11 13.08
N SER A 19 14.38 9.20 13.10
CA SER A 19 14.15 7.77 13.18
C SER A 19 13.63 7.44 14.57
N THR A 20 12.33 7.48 14.78
CA THR A 20 11.70 6.63 15.79
C THR A 20 11.74 5.21 15.26
N ILE A 21 12.89 4.57 15.45
CA ILE A 21 13.02 3.13 15.29
C ILE A 21 12.24 2.51 16.45
N ASN A 22 10.98 2.20 16.20
CA ASN A 22 10.32 1.19 16.98
C ASN A 22 10.97 -0.15 16.59
N ASN A 23 11.57 -0.82 17.59
CA ASN A 23 12.21 -2.14 17.51
C ASN A 23 11.21 -3.26 17.17
N SER A 24 10.50 -3.14 16.09
CA SER A 24 9.73 -4.21 15.48
C SER A 24 9.77 -4.00 13.97
N GLY A 25 10.61 -4.78 13.29
CA GLY A 25 10.83 -4.73 11.85
C GLY A 25 9.59 -5.09 11.03
N GLN A 26 8.63 -4.19 10.94
CA GLN A 26 7.52 -4.25 9.99
C GLN A 26 7.29 -2.86 9.41
N ILE A 27 7.55 -2.75 8.12
CA ILE A 27 7.26 -1.60 7.28
C ILE A 27 5.73 -1.46 7.20
N ALA A 28 5.17 -0.46 7.86
CA ALA A 28 3.76 -0.08 7.70
C ALA A 28 3.61 0.63 6.35
N ALA A 29 3.03 -0.05 5.38
CA ALA A 29 2.55 0.57 4.15
C ALA A 29 1.33 1.44 4.48
N THR A 30 1.51 2.75 4.50
CA THR A 30 0.40 3.70 4.57
C THR A 30 -0.30 3.74 3.22
N ALA A 31 -1.50 3.16 3.16
CA ALA A 31 -2.44 3.39 2.07
C ALA A 31 -2.90 4.86 2.10
N PRO A 32 -3.23 5.46 0.94
CA PRO A 32 -3.70 6.84 0.90
C PRO A 32 -4.97 6.97 1.73
N LEU A 33 -4.95 7.93 2.65
CA LEU A 33 -6.08 8.32 3.47
C LEU A 33 -7.20 8.83 2.56
N LEU A 34 -8.23 8.03 2.39
CA LEU A 34 -9.57 8.54 2.08
C LEU A 34 -10.03 9.39 3.27
N PRO A 35 -10.68 10.55 3.05
CA PRO A 35 -11.05 11.45 4.13
C PRO A 35 -11.88 10.71 5.17
N LYS A 36 -11.50 10.88 6.43
CA LYS A 36 -12.23 10.38 7.60
C LYS A 36 -13.55 11.12 7.75
N GLN A 37 -14.56 10.73 6.97
CA GLN A 37 -15.95 11.03 7.27
C GLN A 37 -16.84 9.89 6.77
N LEU A 38 -16.76 8.76 7.42
CA LEU A 38 -17.90 7.88 7.54
C LEU A 38 -18.45 8.12 8.94
N GLY A 39 -19.63 8.78 8.95
CA GLY A 39 -20.38 9.06 10.14
C GLY A 39 -20.50 7.80 11.01
N ARG A 40 -20.55 8.02 12.31
CA ARG A 40 -20.80 6.97 13.30
C ARG A 40 -21.93 6.05 12.84
N ILE A 41 -21.61 4.86 12.36
CA ILE A 41 -22.60 3.81 12.24
C ILE A 41 -22.90 3.36 13.66
N THR A 42 -23.97 3.89 14.22
CA THR A 42 -24.61 3.33 15.39
C THR A 42 -25.12 1.95 14.97
N THR A 43 -24.51 0.92 15.49
CA THR A 43 -25.11 -0.43 15.46
C THR A 43 -26.47 -0.33 16.15
N PRO A 44 -27.55 -0.89 15.53
CA PRO A 44 -28.81 -0.99 16.24
C PRO A 44 -28.58 -1.84 17.50
N SER A 45 -28.95 -1.29 18.64
CA SER A 45 -29.04 -2.05 19.88
C SER A 45 -30.16 -3.07 19.70
N CYS A 46 -29.86 -4.35 19.83
CA CYS A 46 -30.88 -5.35 20.05
C CYS A 46 -31.61 -4.98 21.35
N SER A 47 -32.78 -4.41 21.20
CA SER A 47 -33.74 -4.20 22.28
C SER A 47 -34.76 -5.31 22.23
N ASN A 48 -34.87 -6.01 23.36
CA ASN A 48 -36.08 -6.58 23.93
C ASN A 48 -36.81 -7.69 23.13
N ALA A 49 -36.48 -8.93 23.45
CA ALA A 49 -37.45 -9.98 23.45
C ALA A 49 -38.17 -9.91 24.82
N THR A 50 -39.43 -9.53 24.83
CA THR A 50 -40.36 -9.67 25.94
C THR A 50 -40.71 -11.16 26.13
N PRO A 51 -40.64 -11.71 27.35
CA PRO A 51 -41.16 -13.03 27.59
C PRO A 51 -42.71 -12.96 27.75
N MET A 52 -43.41 -13.77 26.99
CA MET A 52 -44.82 -14.06 27.21
C MET A 52 -45.05 -14.64 28.61
N HIS A 53 -45.99 -14.06 29.34
CA HIS A 53 -46.56 -14.60 30.56
C HIS A 53 -47.39 -15.84 30.24
N THR A 54 -47.04 -16.97 30.84
CA THR A 54 -47.98 -18.02 31.14
C THR A 54 -48.11 -18.11 32.67
N GLU A 55 -49.29 -17.72 33.16
CA GLU A 55 -49.71 -17.94 34.54
C GLU A 55 -49.83 -19.43 34.84
N VAL A 56 -49.11 -19.90 35.86
CA VAL A 56 -49.57 -21.08 36.64
C VAL A 56 -49.52 -20.70 38.12
N ARG A 57 -50.73 -20.53 38.65
CA ARG A 57 -50.98 -20.43 40.10
C ARG A 57 -50.70 -21.74 40.78
N SER A 58 -49.83 -21.79 41.80
CA SER A 58 -50.09 -22.58 43.00
C SER A 58 -49.23 -22.16 44.17
N LYS A 59 -49.90 -22.03 45.29
CA LYS A 59 -49.59 -21.60 46.63
C LYS A 59 -48.30 -22.20 47.25
N SER A 60 -47.41 -21.40 47.78
CA SER A 60 -46.83 -21.55 49.12
C SER A 60 -46.20 -20.21 49.59
N ASN A 61 -46.92 -19.53 50.44
CA ASN A 61 -46.45 -18.36 51.18
C ASN A 61 -45.80 -18.86 52.48
N TYR A 62 -44.54 -18.50 52.73
CA TYR A 62 -43.98 -18.04 54.00
C TYR A 62 -42.43 -18.02 54.05
N ALA A 63 -41.71 -18.59 53.08
CA ALA A 63 -40.25 -18.55 53.07
C ALA A 63 -39.66 -17.48 52.11
N SER A 64 -40.47 -16.75 51.32
CA SER A 64 -40.00 -15.88 50.22
C SER A 64 -39.69 -14.42 50.60
N LYS A 65 -40.10 -13.92 51.79
CA LYS A 65 -39.91 -12.51 52.17
C LYS A 65 -38.52 -12.15 52.72
N THR A 66 -37.80 -13.08 53.29
CA THR A 66 -36.44 -12.88 53.80
C THR A 66 -35.40 -13.03 52.67
N VAL A 67 -35.59 -14.01 51.76
CA VAL A 67 -34.69 -14.20 50.59
C VAL A 67 -34.80 -13.05 49.60
N SER A 68 -36.03 -12.51 49.39
CA SER A 68 -36.21 -11.36 48.48
C SER A 68 -35.63 -10.06 49.02
N LYS A 69 -35.65 -9.80 50.32
CA LYS A 69 -35.03 -8.62 50.94
C LYS A 69 -33.49 -8.65 50.91
N SER A 70 -32.87 -9.83 51.10
CA SER A 70 -31.43 -10.00 51.01
C SER A 70 -30.94 -9.91 49.55
N LEU A 71 -31.70 -10.43 48.56
CA LEU A 71 -31.40 -10.27 47.14
C LEU A 71 -31.51 -8.80 46.69
N VAL A 72 -32.55 -8.06 47.09
CA VAL A 72 -32.73 -6.65 46.77
C VAL A 72 -31.67 -5.76 47.44
N ALA A 73 -31.27 -6.07 48.67
CA ALA A 73 -30.16 -5.36 49.35
C ALA A 73 -28.81 -5.62 48.63
N SER A 74 -28.54 -6.86 48.23
CA SER A 74 -27.35 -7.23 47.44
C SER A 74 -27.32 -6.58 46.09
N GLN A 75 -28.47 -6.43 45.44
CA GLN A 75 -28.56 -5.77 44.11
C GLN A 75 -28.33 -4.26 44.23
N LYS A 76 -28.91 -3.56 45.21
CA LYS A 76 -28.65 -2.13 45.45
C LYS A 76 -27.18 -1.86 45.78
N THR A 77 -26.52 -2.72 46.53
CA THR A 77 -25.08 -2.59 46.86
C THR A 77 -24.22 -2.73 45.58
N ARG A 78 -24.58 -3.62 44.67
CA ARG A 78 -23.88 -3.80 43.40
C ARG A 78 -24.10 -2.63 42.43
N GLU A 79 -25.33 -2.10 42.34
CA GLU A 79 -25.64 -0.93 41.51
C GLU A 79 -24.88 0.30 42.01
N SER A 80 -24.80 0.53 43.33
CA SER A 80 -23.98 1.58 43.93
C SER A 80 -22.48 1.39 43.61
N ALA A 81 -21.96 0.19 43.71
CA ALA A 81 -20.57 -0.13 43.40
C ALA A 81 -20.24 0.09 41.92
N ILE A 82 -21.16 -0.25 40.98
CA ILE A 82 -21.03 0.04 39.57
C ILE A 82 -20.93 1.56 39.31
N HIS A 83 -21.85 2.31 39.91
CA HIS A 83 -21.88 3.77 39.79
C HIS A 83 -20.62 4.43 40.33
N ASP A 84 -20.14 4.01 41.51
CA ASP A 84 -18.94 4.53 42.14
C ASP A 84 -17.70 4.32 41.29
N ILE A 85 -17.54 3.13 40.70
CA ILE A 85 -16.42 2.80 39.81
C ILE A 85 -16.51 3.59 38.48
N GLN A 86 -17.68 3.74 37.91
CA GLN A 86 -17.87 4.47 36.65
C GLN A 86 -17.51 5.96 36.76
N HIS A 87 -17.76 6.60 37.92
CA HIS A 87 -17.58 8.02 38.14
C HIS A 87 -16.36 8.36 39.02
N SER A 88 -15.58 7.37 39.43
CA SER A 88 -14.36 7.58 40.20
C SER A 88 -13.27 8.29 39.40
N SER A 89 -12.60 9.24 40.05
CA SER A 89 -11.38 9.87 39.54
C SER A 89 -10.12 8.98 39.68
N ASN A 90 -10.15 8.05 40.63
CA ASN A 90 -9.09 7.06 40.83
C ASN A 90 -9.68 5.64 40.80
N LEU A 91 -9.52 4.99 39.65
CA LEU A 91 -10.10 3.68 39.36
C LEU A 91 -9.54 2.58 40.27
N GLU A 92 -8.23 2.62 40.58
CA GLU A 92 -7.55 1.60 41.37
C GLU A 92 -8.09 1.54 42.83
N SER A 93 -8.27 2.70 43.44
CA SER A 93 -8.86 2.81 44.79
C SER A 93 -10.34 2.42 44.80
N ALA A 94 -11.09 2.68 43.76
CA ALA A 94 -12.49 2.30 43.63
C ALA A 94 -12.63 0.77 43.46
N LEU A 95 -11.78 0.16 42.62
CA LEU A 95 -11.76 -1.28 42.42
C LEU A 95 -11.33 -2.03 43.68
N SER A 96 -10.37 -1.51 44.42
CA SER A 96 -9.92 -2.12 45.72
C SER A 96 -11.02 -2.11 46.78
N ARG A 97 -11.89 -1.08 46.79
CA ARG A 97 -13.00 -0.98 47.73
C ARG A 97 -14.22 -1.82 47.37
N SER A 98 -14.60 -1.78 46.09
CA SER A 98 -15.91 -2.27 45.62
C SER A 98 -15.85 -3.39 44.58
N GLY A 99 -14.67 -3.65 43.99
CA GLY A 99 -14.51 -4.60 42.88
C GLY A 99 -14.77 -6.07 43.28
N GLU A 100 -14.47 -6.43 44.50
CA GLU A 100 -14.66 -7.79 45.02
C GLU A 100 -16.15 -8.21 45.03
N VAL A 101 -17.04 -7.28 45.33
CA VAL A 101 -18.51 -7.51 45.41
C VAL A 101 -19.14 -7.71 44.03
N LEU A 102 -18.45 -7.25 42.97
CA LEU A 102 -18.96 -7.27 41.59
C LEU A 102 -18.74 -8.62 40.92
N LYS A 103 -19.75 -9.07 40.19
CA LYS A 103 -19.68 -10.24 39.33
C LYS A 103 -19.03 -9.85 37.98
N VAL A 104 -18.55 -10.84 37.22
CA VAL A 104 -17.97 -10.66 35.90
C VAL A 104 -18.90 -9.89 34.94
N GLN A 105 -20.23 -10.09 35.07
CA GLN A 105 -21.23 -9.39 34.26
C GLN A 105 -21.25 -7.88 34.53
N ASP A 106 -21.15 -7.48 35.79
CA ASP A 106 -21.14 -6.11 36.25
C ASP A 106 -19.86 -5.37 35.77
N LEU A 107 -18.71 -6.04 35.92
CA LEU A 107 -17.42 -5.56 35.43
C LEU A 107 -17.42 -5.40 33.91
N ASN A 108 -18.06 -6.29 33.18
CA ASN A 108 -18.24 -6.15 31.73
C ASN A 108 -19.12 -4.96 31.33
N ILE A 109 -20.11 -4.59 32.16
CA ILE A 109 -20.91 -3.37 31.95
C ILE A 109 -20.01 -2.13 32.11
N ILE A 110 -19.18 -2.09 33.17
CA ILE A 110 -18.23 -1.00 33.41
C ILE A 110 -17.20 -0.91 32.28
N LEU A 111 -16.65 -2.04 31.85
CA LEU A 111 -15.70 -2.12 30.73
C LEU A 111 -16.28 -1.52 29.43
N ARG A 112 -17.55 -1.85 29.13
CA ARG A 112 -18.25 -1.29 27.96
C ARG A 112 -18.56 0.19 28.12
N TYR A 113 -18.86 0.66 29.33
CA TYR A 113 -19.07 2.06 29.65
C TYR A 113 -17.79 2.86 29.38
N PHE A 114 -16.65 2.46 29.93
CA PHE A 114 -15.37 3.13 29.67
C PHE A 114 -14.98 3.09 28.20
N GLY A 115 -15.21 1.96 27.52
CA GLY A 115 -14.93 1.82 26.09
C GLY A 115 -15.80 2.70 25.19
N LYS A 116 -17.06 2.99 25.59
CA LYS A 116 -17.94 3.95 24.88
C LYS A 116 -17.50 5.40 25.07
N LEU A 117 -16.96 5.74 26.22
CA LEU A 117 -16.45 7.08 26.55
C LEU A 117 -15.01 7.33 26.07
N ASN A 118 -14.39 6.36 25.41
CA ASN A 118 -12.99 6.39 24.97
C ASN A 118 -11.97 6.59 26.12
N ARG A 119 -12.28 6.11 27.31
CA ARG A 119 -11.41 6.15 28.50
C ARG A 119 -10.44 4.97 28.46
N TRP A 120 -9.48 5.01 27.55
CA TRP A 120 -8.60 3.86 27.24
C TRP A 120 -7.75 3.39 28.39
N LYS A 121 -7.24 4.33 29.21
CA LYS A 121 -6.45 4.00 30.42
C LYS A 121 -7.29 3.16 31.38
N ASP A 122 -8.52 3.58 31.61
CA ASP A 122 -9.41 2.89 32.56
C ASP A 122 -9.87 1.53 32.01
N VAL A 123 -10.05 1.41 30.70
CA VAL A 123 -10.33 0.11 30.04
C VAL A 123 -9.19 -0.88 30.29
N CYS A 124 -7.93 -0.45 30.14
CA CYS A 124 -6.77 -1.29 30.38
C CYS A 124 -6.65 -1.67 31.88
N GLN A 125 -6.71 -0.68 32.78
CA GLN A 125 -6.58 -0.92 34.22
C GLN A 125 -7.68 -1.83 34.76
N LEU A 126 -8.93 -1.63 34.32
CA LEU A 126 -10.05 -2.49 34.71
C LEU A 126 -9.85 -3.92 34.22
N PHE A 127 -9.42 -4.10 32.96
CA PHE A 127 -9.22 -5.43 32.40
C PHE A 127 -8.05 -6.15 33.09
N ASP A 128 -6.93 -5.46 33.35
CA ASP A 128 -5.78 -6.01 34.08
C ASP A 128 -6.20 -6.44 35.50
N TRP A 129 -6.98 -5.60 36.19
CA TRP A 129 -7.53 -5.94 37.52
C TRP A 129 -8.43 -7.20 37.43
N MET A 130 -9.34 -7.26 36.43
CA MET A 130 -10.19 -8.43 36.21
C MET A 130 -9.38 -9.70 35.96
N GLN A 131 -8.29 -9.60 35.21
CA GLN A 131 -7.42 -10.72 34.89
C GLN A 131 -6.67 -11.24 36.13
N HIS A 132 -6.14 -10.33 36.96
CA HIS A 132 -5.44 -10.67 38.20
C HIS A 132 -6.36 -11.35 39.22
N HIS A 133 -7.63 -10.96 39.26
CA HIS A 133 -8.62 -11.54 40.22
C HIS A 133 -9.42 -12.72 39.60
N GLY A 134 -9.02 -13.23 38.45
CA GLY A 134 -9.71 -14.35 37.78
C GLY A 134 -11.16 -14.04 37.37
N LYS A 135 -11.54 -12.76 37.28
CA LYS A 135 -12.89 -12.29 36.93
C LYS A 135 -13.03 -11.95 35.45
N THR A 136 -12.46 -12.75 34.56
CA THR A 136 -12.57 -12.61 33.12
C THR A 136 -13.38 -13.76 32.50
N ASN A 137 -14.05 -13.49 31.38
CA ASN A 137 -14.74 -14.47 30.55
C ASN A 137 -14.66 -14.09 29.08
N ILE A 138 -15.23 -14.89 28.19
CA ILE A 138 -15.30 -14.66 26.75
C ILE A 138 -15.78 -13.24 26.41
N ALA A 139 -16.82 -12.75 27.09
CA ALA A 139 -17.36 -11.40 26.86
C ALA A 139 -16.41 -10.29 27.31
N SER A 140 -15.59 -10.52 28.34
CA SER A 140 -14.54 -9.60 28.80
C SER A 140 -13.46 -9.46 27.72
N TYR A 141 -12.89 -10.57 27.24
CA TYR A 141 -11.89 -10.58 26.18
C TYR A 141 -12.41 -9.96 24.87
N SER A 142 -13.60 -10.38 24.42
CA SER A 142 -14.23 -9.84 23.22
C SER A 142 -14.45 -8.33 23.29
N SER A 143 -14.92 -7.81 24.44
CA SER A 143 -15.10 -6.38 24.66
C SER A 143 -13.78 -5.63 24.72
N TYR A 144 -12.79 -6.15 25.45
CA TYR A 144 -11.47 -5.57 25.60
C TYR A 144 -10.74 -5.45 24.25
N ILE A 145 -10.65 -6.55 23.48
CA ILE A 145 -10.05 -6.56 22.15
C ILE A 145 -10.73 -5.54 21.24
N LYS A 146 -12.09 -5.49 21.27
CA LYS A 146 -12.86 -4.55 20.45
C LYS A 146 -12.54 -3.09 20.76
N PHE A 147 -12.33 -2.74 22.03
CA PHE A 147 -12.05 -1.39 22.44
C PHE A 147 -10.59 -0.98 22.21
N VAL A 148 -9.63 -1.83 22.59
CA VAL A 148 -8.19 -1.59 22.34
C VAL A 148 -7.89 -1.48 20.84
N GLY A 149 -8.58 -2.25 20.00
CA GLY A 149 -8.44 -2.16 18.55
C GLY A 149 -9.00 -0.87 17.93
N ARG A 150 -9.73 -0.01 18.68
CA ARG A 150 -10.19 1.31 18.20
C ARG A 150 -9.08 2.36 18.18
N ASP A 151 -8.10 2.23 19.05
CA ASP A 151 -6.98 3.17 19.22
C ASP A 151 -5.86 2.97 18.17
N SER A 152 -6.22 2.48 16.98
CA SER A 152 -5.30 2.25 15.84
C SER A 152 -4.15 1.26 16.11
N ASN A 153 -4.11 0.62 17.29
CA ASN A 153 -3.06 -0.32 17.64
C ASN A 153 -3.52 -1.79 17.51
N SER A 154 -3.67 -2.21 16.25
CA SER A 154 -4.06 -3.60 15.92
C SER A 154 -3.00 -4.64 16.33
N GLY A 155 -1.76 -4.22 16.56
CA GLY A 155 -0.72 -5.07 17.11
C GLY A 155 -1.12 -5.59 18.48
N LYS A 156 -1.53 -4.69 19.39
CA LYS A 156 -2.02 -5.04 20.72
C LYS A 156 -3.22 -5.98 20.70
N ALA A 157 -4.18 -5.79 19.80
CA ALA A 157 -5.34 -6.68 19.70
C ALA A 157 -4.94 -8.12 19.36
N LEU A 158 -3.97 -8.31 18.48
CA LEU A 158 -3.43 -9.62 18.13
C LEU A 158 -2.57 -10.21 19.24
N GLU A 159 -1.76 -9.39 19.92
CA GLU A 159 -0.98 -9.80 21.09
C GLU A 159 -1.88 -10.29 22.22
N ILE A 160 -2.96 -9.55 22.52
CA ILE A 160 -3.96 -9.95 23.53
C ILE A 160 -4.60 -11.27 23.13
N TYR A 161 -5.02 -11.43 21.88
CA TYR A 161 -5.58 -12.69 21.38
C TYR A 161 -4.61 -13.86 21.58
N ASN A 162 -3.34 -13.67 21.23
CA ASN A 162 -2.30 -14.69 21.38
C ASN A 162 -1.92 -14.95 22.85
N SER A 163 -2.11 -13.99 23.74
CA SER A 163 -1.82 -14.13 25.17
C SER A 163 -2.89 -14.89 25.97
N ILE A 164 -4.06 -15.17 25.34
CA ILE A 164 -5.13 -15.94 25.98
C ILE A 164 -4.65 -17.38 26.20
N LYS A 165 -4.45 -17.75 27.47
CA LYS A 165 -3.95 -19.07 27.87
C LYS A 165 -5.02 -20.16 27.80
N ASP A 166 -6.29 -19.79 28.03
CA ASP A 166 -7.42 -20.71 27.95
C ASP A 166 -7.83 -20.93 26.50
N ASP A 167 -7.56 -22.15 26.02
CA ASP A 167 -7.87 -22.52 24.62
C ASP A 167 -9.38 -22.45 24.32
N SER A 168 -10.24 -22.66 25.30
CA SER A 168 -11.71 -22.58 25.11
C SER A 168 -12.15 -21.13 24.86
N THR A 169 -11.55 -20.17 25.55
CA THR A 169 -11.78 -18.73 25.32
C THR A 169 -11.14 -18.25 24.04
N ARG A 170 -9.91 -18.67 23.74
CA ARG A 170 -9.20 -18.30 22.50
C ARG A 170 -9.92 -18.87 21.28
N SER A 171 -10.38 -20.09 21.35
CA SER A 171 -11.16 -20.80 20.31
C SER A 171 -12.65 -20.46 20.35
N ASN A 172 -13.02 -19.24 20.74
CA ASN A 172 -14.41 -18.79 20.73
C ASN A 172 -14.66 -17.84 19.55
N VAL A 173 -15.72 -18.09 18.78
CA VAL A 173 -16.07 -17.32 17.58
C VAL A 173 -16.21 -15.82 17.86
N SER A 174 -16.78 -15.42 19.03
CA SER A 174 -16.95 -13.99 19.40
C SER A 174 -15.62 -13.28 19.62
N VAL A 175 -14.64 -13.96 20.24
CA VAL A 175 -13.29 -13.42 20.46
C VAL A 175 -12.55 -13.30 19.13
N CYS A 176 -12.63 -14.34 18.31
CA CYS A 176 -12.06 -14.32 16.95
C CYS A 176 -12.67 -13.20 16.09
N ASN A 177 -14.00 -13.03 16.08
CA ASN A 177 -14.69 -11.97 15.35
C ASN A 177 -14.28 -10.57 15.81
N SER A 178 -14.08 -10.38 17.11
CA SER A 178 -13.58 -9.11 17.65
C SER A 178 -12.16 -8.80 17.15
N THR A 179 -11.29 -9.81 17.12
CA THR A 179 -9.90 -9.69 16.60
C THR A 179 -9.89 -9.45 15.09
N LEU A 180 -10.71 -10.18 14.32
CA LEU A 180 -10.89 -9.97 12.88
C LEU A 180 -11.33 -8.54 12.58
N CYS A 181 -12.33 -8.02 13.32
CA CYS A 181 -12.82 -6.65 13.16
C CYS A 181 -11.71 -5.60 13.39
N CYS A 182 -10.85 -5.82 14.40
CA CYS A 182 -9.72 -4.94 14.68
C CYS A 182 -8.67 -4.97 13.56
N LEU A 183 -8.31 -6.16 13.08
CA LEU A 183 -7.34 -6.33 11.98
C LEU A 183 -7.83 -5.66 10.69
N ILE A 184 -9.12 -5.80 10.36
CA ILE A 184 -9.71 -5.20 9.16
C ILE A 184 -9.80 -3.68 9.27
N LYS A 185 -10.16 -3.15 10.45
CA LYS A 185 -10.17 -1.70 10.69
C LYS A 185 -8.80 -1.06 10.51
N SER A 186 -7.74 -1.77 10.88
CA SER A 186 -6.35 -1.33 10.76
C SER A 186 -5.72 -1.65 9.40
N GLY A 187 -6.48 -2.13 8.42
CA GLY A 187 -5.98 -2.45 7.07
C GLY A 187 -5.14 -3.73 6.97
N LYS A 188 -5.06 -4.55 8.03
CA LYS A 188 -4.29 -5.81 8.05
C LYS A 188 -5.11 -6.99 7.51
N PHE A 189 -5.64 -6.87 6.29
CA PHE A 189 -6.53 -7.87 5.70
C PHE A 189 -5.89 -9.26 5.58
N ASN A 190 -4.62 -9.35 5.17
CA ASN A 190 -3.93 -10.65 5.07
C ASN A 190 -3.80 -11.36 6.42
N SER A 191 -3.60 -10.61 7.51
CA SER A 191 -3.57 -11.18 8.87
C SER A 191 -4.96 -11.66 9.31
N SER A 192 -6.02 -10.96 8.89
CA SER A 192 -7.41 -11.42 9.15
C SER A 192 -7.73 -12.71 8.43
N LEU A 193 -7.29 -12.89 7.17
CA LEU A 193 -7.45 -14.14 6.45
C LEU A 193 -6.67 -15.30 7.08
N LYS A 194 -5.47 -15.04 7.61
CA LYS A 194 -4.71 -16.05 8.36
C LYS A 194 -5.47 -16.50 9.61
N LEU A 195 -5.99 -15.55 10.40
CA LEU A 195 -6.79 -15.87 11.57
C LEU A 195 -8.07 -16.66 11.20
N PHE A 196 -8.77 -16.27 10.14
CA PHE A 196 -9.93 -16.99 9.64
C PHE A 196 -9.62 -18.43 9.27
N ASN A 197 -8.49 -18.69 8.60
CA ASN A 197 -8.06 -20.05 8.29
C ASN A 197 -7.69 -20.83 9.57
N GLN A 198 -7.04 -20.20 10.54
CA GLN A 198 -6.75 -20.81 11.85
C GLN A 198 -8.03 -21.21 12.59
N MET A 199 -9.07 -20.36 12.57
CA MET A 199 -10.40 -20.70 13.12
C MET A 199 -10.94 -21.98 12.49
N LYS A 200 -10.92 -22.09 11.17
CA LYS A 200 -11.41 -23.27 10.45
C LYS A 200 -10.60 -24.53 10.79
N HIS A 201 -9.28 -24.42 10.84
CA HIS A 201 -8.40 -25.53 11.23
C HIS A 201 -8.60 -25.97 12.68
N ALA A 202 -8.99 -25.07 13.58
CA ALA A 202 -9.35 -25.36 14.97
C ALA A 202 -10.78 -25.95 15.10
N GLY A 203 -11.47 -26.24 13.99
CA GLY A 203 -12.84 -26.79 13.99
C GLY A 203 -13.93 -25.78 14.35
N LEU A 204 -13.62 -24.48 14.43
CA LEU A 204 -14.62 -23.45 14.68
C LEU A 204 -15.48 -23.24 13.42
N VAL A 205 -16.79 -23.12 13.63
CA VAL A 205 -17.73 -22.81 12.55
C VAL A 205 -17.88 -21.29 12.44
N PRO A 206 -17.42 -20.66 11.33
CA PRO A 206 -17.64 -19.23 11.11
C PRO A 206 -19.12 -18.90 11.00
N ASP A 207 -19.54 -17.81 11.64
CA ASP A 207 -20.91 -17.30 11.63
C ASP A 207 -21.09 -16.17 10.61
N ILE A 208 -22.30 -15.65 10.48
CA ILE A 208 -22.65 -14.52 9.60
C ILE A 208 -21.78 -13.29 9.92
N ILE A 209 -21.48 -13.04 11.21
CA ILE A 209 -20.65 -11.91 11.64
C ILE A 209 -19.20 -12.08 11.16
N THR A 210 -18.69 -13.32 11.16
CA THR A 210 -17.35 -13.64 10.62
C THR A 210 -17.28 -13.26 9.13
N TYR A 211 -18.24 -13.73 8.32
CA TYR A 211 -18.27 -13.46 6.89
C TYR A 211 -18.50 -11.97 6.58
N SER A 212 -19.47 -11.31 7.22
CA SER A 212 -19.71 -9.87 7.02
C SER A 212 -18.48 -9.01 7.38
N THR A 213 -17.75 -9.40 8.44
CA THR A 213 -16.51 -8.73 8.84
C THR A 213 -15.41 -8.89 7.77
N LEU A 214 -15.24 -10.08 7.22
CA LEU A 214 -14.27 -10.34 6.15
C LEU A 214 -14.64 -9.65 4.84
N LEU A 215 -15.92 -9.64 4.48
CA LEU A 215 -16.43 -8.92 3.30
C LEU A 215 -16.19 -7.42 3.41
N LEU A 216 -16.38 -6.83 4.60
CA LEU A 216 -16.01 -5.42 4.84
C LEU A 216 -14.51 -5.17 4.62
N GLY A 217 -13.66 -6.16 4.90
CA GLY A 217 -12.23 -6.13 4.58
C GLY A 217 -11.97 -6.13 3.07
N CYS A 218 -12.71 -6.95 2.32
CA CYS A 218 -12.62 -7.02 0.86
C CYS A 218 -12.97 -5.69 0.19
N ALA A 219 -13.92 -4.91 0.74
CA ALA A 219 -14.26 -3.58 0.23
C ALA A 219 -13.10 -2.56 0.32
N LYS A 220 -12.14 -2.79 1.22
CA LYS A 220 -11.01 -1.88 1.46
C LYS A 220 -9.74 -2.26 0.70
N VAL A 221 -9.72 -3.43 0.08
CA VAL A 221 -8.53 -3.95 -0.61
C VAL A 221 -8.74 -3.91 -2.11
N LYS A 222 -7.77 -3.35 -2.83
CA LYS A 222 -7.80 -3.32 -4.29
C LYS A 222 -7.80 -4.75 -4.85
N GLY A 223 -8.80 -5.08 -5.67
CA GLY A 223 -9.01 -6.45 -6.18
C GLY A 223 -9.65 -7.42 -5.17
N GLY A 224 -10.25 -6.91 -4.09
CA GLY A 224 -10.91 -7.73 -3.08
C GLY A 224 -12.19 -8.45 -3.54
N TYR A 225 -12.72 -8.11 -4.72
CA TYR A 225 -13.93 -8.69 -5.28
C TYR A 225 -13.86 -10.23 -5.41
N PHE A 226 -12.80 -10.77 -6.01
CA PHE A 226 -12.67 -12.22 -6.18
C PHE A 226 -12.69 -12.96 -4.84
N LYS A 227 -11.99 -12.41 -3.83
CA LYS A 227 -11.98 -12.99 -2.49
C LYS A 227 -13.33 -12.89 -1.80
N ALA A 228 -14.07 -11.82 -2.04
CA ALA A 228 -15.45 -11.69 -1.55
C ALA A 228 -16.36 -12.76 -2.15
N MET A 229 -16.24 -13.02 -3.46
CA MET A 229 -17.04 -14.08 -4.13
C MET A 229 -16.73 -15.48 -3.58
N GLU A 230 -15.48 -15.80 -3.30
CA GLU A 230 -15.10 -17.04 -2.63
C GLU A 230 -15.75 -17.18 -1.25
N LEU A 231 -15.72 -16.10 -0.45
CA LEU A 231 -16.31 -16.09 0.89
C LEU A 231 -17.83 -16.24 0.84
N VAL A 232 -18.52 -15.60 -0.12
CA VAL A 232 -19.97 -15.75 -0.33
C VAL A 232 -20.31 -17.16 -0.76
N ALA A 233 -19.56 -17.75 -1.68
CA ALA A 233 -19.76 -19.14 -2.11
C ALA A 233 -19.57 -20.11 -0.95
N GLU A 234 -18.52 -19.93 -0.12
CA GLU A 234 -18.29 -20.74 1.08
C GLU A 234 -19.44 -20.60 2.09
N MET A 235 -19.92 -19.37 2.32
CA MET A 235 -21.04 -19.09 3.21
C MET A 235 -22.33 -19.77 2.73
N LYS A 236 -22.68 -19.61 1.46
CA LYS A 236 -23.87 -20.26 0.85
C LYS A 236 -23.78 -21.79 0.90
N SER A 237 -22.59 -22.37 0.66
CA SER A 237 -22.39 -23.83 0.76
C SER A 237 -22.58 -24.38 2.17
N ARG A 238 -22.45 -23.56 3.20
CA ARG A 238 -22.72 -23.92 4.60
C ARG A 238 -24.18 -23.70 5.01
N GLY A 239 -25.03 -23.29 4.09
CA GLY A 239 -26.46 -23.07 4.35
C GLY A 239 -26.77 -21.79 5.13
N LEU A 240 -25.84 -20.84 5.20
CA LEU A 240 -26.07 -19.54 5.83
C LEU A 240 -26.81 -18.62 4.84
N SER A 241 -27.98 -18.11 5.25
CA SER A 241 -28.75 -17.11 4.50
C SER A 241 -28.12 -15.72 4.61
N MET A 242 -28.33 -14.91 3.59
CA MET A 242 -27.88 -13.51 3.61
C MET A 242 -28.90 -12.64 4.35
N ASP A 243 -28.40 -11.77 5.22
CA ASP A 243 -29.20 -10.76 5.90
C ASP A 243 -29.00 -9.36 5.25
N ASP A 244 -29.80 -8.38 5.67
CA ASP A 244 -29.73 -6.99 5.17
C ASP A 244 -28.30 -6.42 5.26
N VAL A 245 -27.58 -6.74 6.33
CA VAL A 245 -26.22 -6.21 6.56
C VAL A 245 -25.23 -6.81 5.58
N LEU A 246 -25.37 -8.10 5.30
CA LEU A 246 -24.53 -8.82 4.33
C LEU A 246 -24.77 -8.33 2.91
N TYR A 247 -26.04 -8.17 2.49
CA TYR A 247 -26.38 -7.59 1.20
C TYR A 247 -25.76 -6.17 1.05
N GLY A 248 -25.95 -5.31 2.05
CA GLY A 248 -25.37 -3.96 2.02
C GLY A 248 -23.84 -3.96 1.94
N THR A 249 -23.20 -4.88 2.67
CA THR A 249 -21.73 -5.02 2.63
C THR A 249 -21.28 -5.52 1.26
N LEU A 250 -21.97 -6.48 0.67
CA LEU A 250 -21.64 -7.05 -0.64
C LEU A 250 -21.83 -6.03 -1.77
N ILE A 251 -22.93 -5.28 -1.76
CA ILE A 251 -23.15 -4.16 -2.69
C ILE A 251 -22.01 -3.14 -2.57
N SER A 252 -21.57 -2.81 -1.35
CA SER A 252 -20.44 -1.93 -1.11
C SER A 252 -19.10 -2.49 -1.61
N VAL A 253 -18.88 -3.81 -1.50
CA VAL A 253 -17.70 -4.50 -2.07
C VAL A 253 -17.70 -4.39 -3.59
N CYS A 254 -18.84 -4.70 -4.23
CA CYS A 254 -18.98 -4.59 -5.67
C CYS A 254 -18.74 -3.15 -6.14
N ALA A 255 -19.35 -2.17 -5.48
CA ALA A 255 -19.16 -0.75 -5.77
C ALA A 255 -17.68 -0.31 -5.67
N SER A 256 -17.00 -0.67 -4.59
CA SER A 256 -15.59 -0.28 -4.37
C SER A 256 -14.59 -0.97 -5.33
N ASN A 257 -15.00 -2.05 -5.98
CA ASN A 257 -14.20 -2.79 -6.96
C ASN A 257 -14.66 -2.59 -8.42
N ASN A 258 -15.44 -1.54 -8.71
CA ASN A 258 -15.96 -1.19 -10.04
C ASN A 258 -16.81 -2.28 -10.70
N GLN A 259 -17.55 -3.07 -9.90
CA GLN A 259 -18.46 -4.11 -10.37
C GLN A 259 -19.91 -3.61 -10.24
N CYS A 260 -20.29 -2.65 -11.10
CA CYS A 260 -21.59 -1.98 -11.00
C CYS A 260 -22.76 -2.92 -11.27
N GLU A 261 -22.66 -3.76 -12.32
CA GLU A 261 -23.70 -4.73 -12.68
C GLU A 261 -23.95 -5.77 -11.59
N GLU A 262 -22.88 -6.24 -10.96
CA GLU A 262 -23.01 -7.17 -9.84
C GLU A 262 -23.61 -6.50 -8.59
N ALA A 263 -23.29 -5.21 -8.36
CA ALA A 263 -23.93 -4.44 -7.28
C ALA A 263 -25.45 -4.32 -7.47
N GLU A 264 -25.90 -4.05 -8.71
CA GLU A 264 -27.31 -4.02 -9.08
C GLU A 264 -27.97 -5.38 -8.87
N LYS A 265 -27.35 -6.45 -9.33
CA LYS A 265 -27.86 -7.81 -9.20
C LYS A 265 -28.08 -8.18 -7.72
N TYR A 266 -27.13 -7.91 -6.83
CA TYR A 266 -27.31 -8.16 -5.40
C TYR A 266 -28.36 -7.25 -4.76
N PHE A 267 -28.52 -6.04 -5.25
CA PHE A 267 -29.58 -5.15 -4.80
C PHE A 267 -30.96 -5.67 -5.21
N ASP A 268 -31.12 -6.23 -6.41
CA ASP A 268 -32.37 -6.81 -6.91
C ASP A 268 -32.62 -8.18 -6.24
N GLU A 269 -31.59 -9.03 -6.02
CA GLU A 269 -31.67 -10.28 -5.27
C GLU A 269 -32.21 -10.02 -3.86
N MET A 270 -31.65 -9.00 -3.15
CA MET A 270 -32.12 -8.57 -1.85
C MET A 270 -33.62 -8.22 -1.83
N LYS A 271 -34.10 -7.48 -2.83
CA LYS A 271 -35.53 -7.14 -2.94
C LYS A 271 -36.38 -8.39 -3.19
N SER A 272 -35.93 -9.30 -4.05
CA SER A 272 -36.65 -10.51 -4.42
C SER A 272 -36.77 -11.50 -3.24
N GLU A 273 -35.83 -11.50 -2.32
CA GLU A 273 -35.84 -12.26 -1.08
C GLU A 273 -36.72 -11.61 0.02
N GLY A 274 -37.35 -10.48 -0.27
CA GLY A 274 -38.26 -9.77 0.64
C GLY A 274 -37.61 -8.80 1.62
N HIS A 275 -36.31 -8.52 1.46
CA HIS A 275 -35.60 -7.55 2.26
C HIS A 275 -35.91 -6.11 1.79
N SER A 276 -36.12 -5.19 2.72
CA SER A 276 -36.43 -3.78 2.42
C SER A 276 -35.14 -2.95 2.35
N PRO A 277 -34.79 -2.38 1.17
CA PRO A 277 -33.63 -1.54 1.05
C PRO A 277 -33.71 -0.28 1.94
N ASN A 278 -32.65 -0.04 2.70
CA ASN A 278 -32.51 1.17 3.52
C ASN A 278 -31.53 2.17 2.87
N VAL A 279 -31.36 3.34 3.48
CA VAL A 279 -30.49 4.42 2.99
C VAL A 279 -29.05 3.96 2.73
N PHE A 280 -28.53 2.99 3.49
CA PHE A 280 -27.19 2.44 3.30
C PHE A 280 -27.06 1.64 1.99
N HIS A 281 -28.04 0.82 1.67
CA HIS A 281 -28.09 0.05 0.41
C HIS A 281 -28.13 0.98 -0.80
N TYR A 282 -29.03 1.96 -0.77
CA TYR A 282 -29.12 2.99 -1.82
C TYR A 282 -27.82 3.80 -1.96
N SER A 283 -27.22 4.21 -0.84
CA SER A 283 -25.94 4.95 -0.84
C SER A 283 -24.80 4.12 -1.45
N SER A 284 -24.74 2.82 -1.13
CA SER A 284 -23.72 1.92 -1.67
C SER A 284 -23.87 1.73 -3.18
N LEU A 285 -25.10 1.53 -3.68
CA LEU A 285 -25.37 1.40 -5.10
C LEU A 285 -25.14 2.71 -5.86
N LEU A 286 -25.57 3.85 -5.27
CA LEU A 286 -25.32 5.16 -5.84
C LEU A 286 -23.81 5.47 -5.97
N ASN A 287 -23.00 4.97 -5.03
CA ASN A 287 -21.55 5.09 -5.14
C ASN A 287 -20.97 4.25 -6.31
N ALA A 288 -21.56 3.10 -6.64
CA ALA A 288 -21.21 2.36 -7.85
C ALA A 288 -21.50 3.19 -9.10
N TYR A 289 -22.69 3.81 -9.19
CA TYR A 289 -23.02 4.71 -10.30
C TYR A 289 -22.11 5.94 -10.38
N ALA A 290 -21.64 6.42 -9.22
CA ALA A 290 -20.67 7.52 -9.19
C ALA A 290 -19.30 7.15 -9.77
N ILE A 291 -18.94 5.89 -9.77
CA ILE A 291 -17.69 5.40 -10.40
C ILE A 291 -17.85 5.36 -11.93
N ASP A 292 -18.97 4.83 -12.40
CA ASP A 292 -19.27 4.71 -13.85
C ASP A 292 -19.76 6.00 -14.49
N GLY A 293 -20.17 6.99 -13.69
CA GLY A 293 -20.82 8.21 -14.19
C GLY A 293 -22.22 7.98 -14.75
N ASN A 294 -22.91 6.89 -14.34
CA ASN A 294 -24.22 6.53 -14.84
C ASN A 294 -25.35 7.33 -14.17
N TYR A 295 -25.51 8.58 -14.61
CA TYR A 295 -26.49 9.49 -14.02
C TYR A 295 -27.94 9.05 -14.22
N ARG A 296 -28.26 8.37 -15.36
CA ARG A 296 -29.65 7.93 -15.64
C ARG A 296 -30.15 6.93 -14.61
N LYS A 297 -29.31 5.95 -14.25
CA LYS A 297 -29.62 4.98 -13.21
C LYS A 297 -29.66 5.63 -11.82
N ALA A 298 -28.78 6.61 -11.59
CA ALA A 298 -28.78 7.37 -10.35
C ALA A 298 -30.07 8.20 -10.18
N ASP A 299 -30.51 8.91 -11.21
CA ASP A 299 -31.76 9.70 -11.19
C ASP A 299 -32.98 8.81 -10.91
N LYS A 300 -33.08 7.64 -11.59
CA LYS A 300 -34.14 6.64 -11.33
C LYS A 300 -34.12 6.17 -9.89
N MET A 301 -32.93 5.86 -9.36
CA MET A 301 -32.80 5.39 -7.98
C MET A 301 -33.20 6.45 -6.96
N ILE A 302 -32.88 7.73 -7.20
CA ILE A 302 -33.36 8.84 -6.35
C ILE A 302 -34.90 8.94 -6.37
N GLN A 303 -35.52 8.72 -7.54
CA GLN A 303 -36.99 8.67 -7.64
C GLN A 303 -37.56 7.46 -6.86
N ASP A 304 -36.93 6.30 -6.96
CA ASP A 304 -37.33 5.10 -6.20
C ASP A 304 -37.22 5.35 -4.68
N MET A 305 -36.16 6.01 -4.22
CA MET A 305 -36.01 6.40 -2.80
C MET A 305 -37.11 7.34 -2.33
N ARG A 306 -37.44 8.36 -3.14
CA ARG A 306 -38.53 9.31 -2.83
C ARG A 306 -39.88 8.61 -2.77
N SER A 307 -40.17 7.72 -3.71
CA SER A 307 -41.41 6.92 -3.74
C SER A 307 -41.53 5.95 -2.55
N ALA A 308 -40.39 5.45 -2.05
CA ALA A 308 -40.32 4.62 -0.84
C ALA A 308 -40.40 5.44 0.47
N GLY A 309 -40.58 6.76 0.40
CA GLY A 309 -40.66 7.64 1.57
C GLY A 309 -39.34 7.85 2.32
N LEU A 310 -38.21 7.49 1.70
CA LEU A 310 -36.89 7.68 2.28
C LEU A 310 -36.40 9.12 2.11
N THR A 311 -35.92 9.74 3.19
CA THR A 311 -35.39 11.11 3.15
C THR A 311 -33.98 11.11 2.54
N LEU A 312 -33.74 12.06 1.62
CA LEU A 312 -32.42 12.30 1.05
C LEU A 312 -31.55 13.04 2.06
N ASN A 313 -30.55 12.38 2.58
CA ASN A 313 -29.60 12.97 3.51
C ASN A 313 -28.37 13.56 2.78
N LYS A 314 -27.52 14.29 3.51
CA LYS A 314 -26.27 14.87 2.99
C LYS A 314 -25.42 13.85 2.20
N VAL A 315 -25.33 12.62 2.67
CA VAL A 315 -24.49 11.57 2.01
C VAL A 315 -25.04 11.21 0.64
N ILE A 316 -26.34 10.99 0.51
CA ILE A 316 -27.01 10.70 -0.76
C ILE A 316 -26.83 11.84 -1.76
N LEU A 317 -27.13 13.08 -1.35
CA LEU A 317 -27.03 14.23 -2.26
C LEU A 317 -25.58 14.54 -2.65
N THR A 318 -24.62 14.40 -1.73
CA THR A 318 -23.19 14.56 -2.07
C THR A 318 -22.69 13.45 -3.00
N THR A 319 -23.22 12.22 -2.85
CA THR A 319 -22.86 11.11 -3.76
C THR A 319 -23.51 11.34 -5.15
N LEU A 320 -24.73 11.84 -5.20
CA LEU A 320 -25.38 12.23 -6.45
C LEU A 320 -24.61 13.35 -7.17
N LEU A 321 -24.16 14.36 -6.42
CA LEU A 321 -23.29 15.41 -6.96
C LEU A 321 -22.04 14.81 -7.62
N LYS A 322 -21.42 13.83 -6.96
CA LYS A 322 -20.26 13.10 -7.53
C LYS A 322 -20.62 12.35 -8.82
N VAL A 323 -21.84 11.78 -8.92
CA VAL A 323 -22.32 11.14 -10.16
C VAL A 323 -22.41 12.18 -11.29
N TYR A 324 -23.08 13.31 -11.05
CA TYR A 324 -23.27 14.35 -12.08
C TYR A 324 -21.94 14.96 -12.52
N VAL A 325 -21.04 15.25 -11.57
CA VAL A 325 -19.68 15.74 -11.87
C VAL A 325 -18.92 14.74 -12.73
N ARG A 326 -19.01 13.45 -12.41
CA ARG A 326 -18.33 12.40 -13.15
C ARG A 326 -18.90 12.22 -14.56
N ALA A 327 -20.22 12.40 -14.70
CA ALA A 327 -20.93 12.37 -16.00
C ALA A 327 -20.69 13.65 -16.83
N GLY A 328 -20.02 14.67 -16.30
CA GLY A 328 -19.81 15.96 -16.97
C GLY A 328 -21.04 16.86 -17.01
N LEU A 329 -22.07 16.57 -16.20
CA LEU A 329 -23.34 17.33 -16.13
C LEU A 329 -23.18 18.50 -15.15
N PHE A 330 -22.35 19.47 -15.50
CA PHE A 330 -21.96 20.55 -14.59
C PHE A 330 -23.12 21.51 -14.22
N GLU A 331 -24.09 21.72 -15.12
CA GLU A 331 -25.29 22.51 -14.82
C GLU A 331 -26.12 21.84 -13.72
N LYS A 332 -26.45 20.54 -13.88
CA LYS A 332 -27.14 19.79 -12.83
C LYS A 332 -26.33 19.71 -11.53
N SER A 333 -25.00 19.67 -11.64
CA SER A 333 -24.12 19.67 -10.48
C SER A 333 -24.19 20.97 -9.71
N ARG A 334 -24.35 22.10 -10.40
CA ARG A 334 -24.51 23.43 -9.79
C ARG A 334 -25.87 23.55 -9.13
N GLU A 335 -26.94 23.16 -9.82
CA GLU A 335 -28.31 23.14 -9.25
C GLU A 335 -28.35 22.29 -7.96
N LEU A 336 -27.71 21.14 -7.96
CA LEU A 336 -27.63 20.26 -6.78
C LEU A 336 -26.76 20.85 -5.67
N LEU A 337 -25.72 21.62 -5.98
CA LEU A 337 -24.92 22.35 -5.00
C LEU A 337 -25.79 23.44 -4.31
N ASP A 338 -26.61 24.16 -5.07
CA ASP A 338 -27.54 25.15 -4.55
C ASP A 338 -28.60 24.48 -3.65
N GLU A 339 -29.12 23.30 -4.02
CA GLU A 339 -30.01 22.50 -3.16
C GLU A 339 -29.32 22.09 -1.85
N LEU A 340 -28.08 21.61 -1.92
CA LEU A 340 -27.27 21.26 -0.73
C LEU A 340 -27.07 22.47 0.20
N GLN A 341 -26.87 23.66 -0.36
CA GLN A 341 -26.77 24.91 0.40
C GLN A 341 -28.09 25.26 1.08
N ALA A 342 -29.19 25.21 0.33
CA ALA A 342 -30.53 25.54 0.87
C ALA A 342 -30.93 24.61 2.02
N LEU A 343 -30.49 23.36 1.99
CA LEU A 343 -30.69 22.37 3.04
C LEU A 343 -29.69 22.48 4.21
N GLY A 344 -28.71 23.38 4.16
CA GLY A 344 -27.67 23.52 5.17
C GLY A 344 -26.62 22.37 5.13
N TYR A 345 -26.52 21.64 4.03
CA TYR A 345 -25.57 20.51 3.88
C TYR A 345 -24.23 20.91 3.26
N ALA A 346 -24.06 22.14 2.80
CA ALA A 346 -22.83 22.68 2.22
C ALA A 346 -22.08 23.63 3.18
N GLU A 347 -22.11 23.34 4.49
CA GLU A 347 -21.36 24.09 5.51
C GLU A 347 -19.86 23.80 5.46
N ASP A 348 -19.45 22.64 4.92
CA ASP A 348 -18.06 22.27 4.68
C ASP A 348 -17.68 22.39 3.19
N GLU A 349 -16.39 22.41 2.91
CA GLU A 349 -15.88 22.62 1.55
C GLU A 349 -16.10 21.41 0.60
N MET A 350 -16.53 20.25 1.08
CA MET A 350 -16.55 19.00 0.29
C MET A 350 -17.42 19.08 -0.97
N PRO A 351 -18.68 19.59 -0.95
CA PRO A 351 -19.51 19.72 -2.15
C PRO A 351 -18.89 20.66 -3.20
N TYR A 352 -18.32 21.79 -2.74
CA TYR A 352 -17.62 22.74 -3.63
C TYR A 352 -16.37 22.09 -4.25
N CYS A 353 -15.58 21.39 -3.46
CA CYS A 353 -14.38 20.71 -3.91
C CYS A 353 -14.68 19.63 -4.97
N LEU A 354 -15.78 18.89 -4.83
CA LEU A 354 -16.20 17.91 -5.84
C LEU A 354 -16.48 18.58 -7.18
N LEU A 355 -17.22 19.69 -7.18
CA LEU A 355 -17.56 20.43 -8.40
C LEU A 355 -16.30 21.07 -9.02
N MET A 356 -15.48 21.75 -8.21
CA MET A 356 -14.23 22.37 -8.67
C MET A 356 -13.26 21.35 -9.27
N ASP A 357 -13.05 20.20 -8.63
CA ASP A 357 -12.15 19.17 -9.14
C ASP A 357 -12.64 18.60 -10.47
N GLY A 358 -13.95 18.39 -10.60
CA GLY A 358 -14.58 17.95 -11.85
C GLY A 358 -14.41 18.96 -12.98
N LEU A 359 -14.72 20.23 -12.73
CA LEU A 359 -14.53 21.33 -13.70
C LEU A 359 -13.07 21.48 -14.12
N ALA A 360 -12.15 21.46 -13.14
CA ALA A 360 -10.72 21.56 -13.39
C ALA A 360 -10.15 20.37 -14.19
N LYS A 361 -10.65 19.16 -13.97
CA LYS A 361 -10.27 17.98 -14.75
C LYS A 361 -10.83 17.99 -16.17
N SER A 362 -11.98 18.62 -16.37
CA SER A 362 -12.60 18.78 -17.70
C SER A 362 -12.07 20.00 -18.47
N GLY A 363 -11.07 20.71 -17.93
CA GLY A 363 -10.46 21.88 -18.57
C GLY A 363 -11.27 23.18 -18.41
N LYS A 364 -12.35 23.18 -17.65
CA LYS A 364 -13.22 24.36 -17.38
C LYS A 364 -12.68 25.16 -16.20
N LEU A 365 -11.48 25.73 -16.37
CA LEU A 365 -10.74 26.37 -15.27
C LEU A 365 -11.46 27.61 -14.73
N GLU A 366 -12.02 28.46 -15.59
CA GLU A 366 -12.69 29.70 -15.17
C GLU A 366 -13.97 29.41 -14.37
N GLU A 367 -14.72 28.37 -14.78
CA GLU A 367 -15.87 27.91 -13.97
C GLU A 367 -15.43 27.39 -12.59
N ALA A 368 -14.29 26.65 -12.53
CA ALA A 368 -13.74 26.18 -11.26
C ALA A 368 -13.27 27.34 -10.37
N LYS A 369 -12.65 28.39 -10.93
CA LYS A 369 -12.31 29.63 -10.21
C LYS A 369 -13.56 30.31 -9.65
N SER A 370 -14.62 30.41 -10.45
CA SER A 370 -15.90 31.00 -10.01
C SER A 370 -16.50 30.27 -8.79
N VAL A 371 -16.45 28.93 -8.79
CA VAL A 371 -16.92 28.11 -7.64
C VAL A 371 -16.03 28.31 -6.41
N PHE A 372 -14.71 28.42 -6.61
CA PHE A 372 -13.77 28.71 -5.53
C PHE A 372 -13.99 30.07 -4.89
N ASP A 373 -14.22 31.11 -5.70
CA ASP A 373 -14.51 32.47 -5.23
C ASP A 373 -15.88 32.56 -4.55
N GLU A 374 -16.86 31.79 -5.03
CA GLU A 374 -18.17 31.68 -4.38
C GLU A 374 -18.03 31.05 -2.99
N MET A 375 -17.29 29.96 -2.87
CA MET A 375 -17.02 29.31 -1.58
C MET A 375 -16.34 30.27 -0.60
N ARG A 376 -15.38 31.06 -1.07
CA ARG A 376 -14.68 32.08 -0.25
C ARG A 376 -15.61 33.22 0.20
N ARG A 377 -16.45 33.73 -0.69
CA ARG A 377 -17.44 34.81 -0.36
C ARG A 377 -18.46 34.37 0.67
N LYS A 378 -18.80 33.06 0.68
CA LYS A 378 -19.76 32.48 1.64
C LYS A 378 -19.08 32.05 2.96
N ASP A 379 -17.79 32.32 3.13
CA ASP A 379 -16.99 31.95 4.31
C ASP A 379 -17.18 30.49 4.74
N VAL A 380 -17.27 29.59 3.74
CA VAL A 380 -17.41 28.16 3.98
C VAL A 380 -16.15 27.65 4.67
N LYS A 381 -16.34 26.89 5.76
CA LYS A 381 -15.23 26.28 6.51
C LYS A 381 -14.36 25.45 5.59
N ASN A 382 -13.10 25.82 5.49
CA ASN A 382 -12.17 25.22 4.60
C ASN A 382 -10.93 24.72 5.38
N ASP A 383 -10.39 23.57 5.01
CA ASP A 383 -9.22 22.95 5.63
C ASP A 383 -7.98 22.93 4.70
N GLY A 384 -8.06 23.62 3.56
CA GLY A 384 -6.99 23.74 2.58
C GLY A 384 -7.10 22.80 1.38
N TYR A 385 -8.05 21.87 1.37
CA TYR A 385 -8.22 20.95 0.24
C TYR A 385 -8.65 21.67 -1.05
N SER A 386 -9.53 22.68 -0.93
CA SER A 386 -9.94 23.55 -2.03
C SER A 386 -8.75 24.30 -2.68
N TYR A 387 -7.84 24.81 -1.87
CA TYR A 387 -6.59 25.42 -2.36
C TYR A 387 -5.74 24.42 -3.13
N SER A 388 -5.60 23.18 -2.63
CA SER A 388 -4.80 22.15 -3.31
C SER A 388 -5.38 21.79 -4.68
N ILE A 389 -6.71 21.74 -4.82
CA ILE A 389 -7.41 21.54 -6.10
C ILE A 389 -7.07 22.67 -7.07
N MET A 390 -7.24 23.92 -6.65
CA MET A 390 -7.03 25.10 -7.50
C MET A 390 -5.57 25.28 -7.89
N ILE A 391 -4.62 25.17 -6.96
CA ILE A 391 -3.17 25.20 -7.26
C ILE A 391 -2.81 24.12 -8.28
N SER A 392 -3.32 22.89 -8.09
CA SER A 392 -3.07 21.79 -9.01
C SER A 392 -3.71 22.04 -10.39
N ALA A 393 -4.89 22.65 -10.45
CA ALA A 393 -5.58 23.01 -11.69
C ALA A 393 -4.81 24.07 -12.47
N LEU A 394 -4.41 25.16 -11.81
CA LEU A 394 -3.60 26.23 -12.37
C LEU A 394 -2.24 25.70 -12.90
N CYS A 395 -1.60 24.84 -12.13
CA CYS A 395 -0.38 24.16 -12.58
C CYS A 395 -0.60 23.32 -13.86
N ARG A 396 -1.71 22.60 -13.98
CA ARG A 396 -2.03 21.82 -15.21
C ARG A 396 -2.27 22.73 -16.40
N SER A 397 -2.92 23.86 -16.21
CA SER A 397 -3.20 24.85 -17.26
C SER A 397 -2.01 25.77 -17.56
N LYS A 398 -0.84 25.50 -16.98
CA LYS A 398 0.40 26.28 -17.14
C LYS A 398 0.34 27.75 -16.61
N LEU A 399 -0.65 28.08 -15.82
CA LEU A 399 -0.78 29.37 -15.13
C LEU A 399 0.00 29.34 -13.82
N VAL A 400 1.35 29.28 -13.98
CA VAL A 400 2.25 29.00 -12.85
C VAL A 400 2.33 30.17 -11.87
N ASP A 401 2.26 31.40 -12.35
CA ASP A 401 2.31 32.60 -11.51
C ASP A 401 1.09 32.71 -10.62
N GLU A 402 -0.11 32.45 -11.16
CA GLU A 402 -1.36 32.40 -10.37
C GLU A 402 -1.30 31.26 -9.34
N ALA A 403 -0.76 30.09 -9.72
CA ALA A 403 -0.61 28.97 -8.79
C ALA A 403 0.35 29.32 -7.63
N LYS A 404 1.45 30.04 -7.92
CA LYS A 404 2.40 30.51 -6.92
C LYS A 404 1.77 31.56 -5.99
N GLN A 405 1.00 32.48 -6.56
CA GLN A 405 0.28 33.50 -5.78
C GLN A 405 -0.71 32.86 -4.81
N LEU A 406 -1.49 31.88 -5.29
CA LEU A 406 -2.45 31.16 -4.47
C LEU A 406 -1.78 30.30 -3.38
N ALA A 407 -0.61 29.71 -3.66
CA ALA A 407 0.20 29.02 -2.66
C ALA A 407 0.70 29.97 -1.57
N SER A 408 1.19 31.15 -1.94
CA SER A 408 1.63 32.18 -0.99
C SER A 408 0.47 32.73 -0.16
N GLU A 409 -0.72 32.89 -0.75
CA GLU A 409 -1.92 33.27 -0.03
C GLU A 409 -2.30 32.24 1.02
N PHE A 410 -2.20 30.95 0.67
CA PHE A 410 -2.47 29.86 1.63
C PHE A 410 -1.49 29.92 2.82
N GLU A 411 -0.20 30.12 2.56
CA GLU A 411 0.81 30.23 3.63
C GLU A 411 0.54 31.39 4.61
N MET A 412 -0.02 32.49 4.12
CA MET A 412 -0.37 33.64 4.97
C MET A 412 -1.63 33.43 5.82
N LYS A 413 -2.56 32.60 5.35
CA LYS A 413 -3.87 32.43 5.97
C LYS A 413 -4.01 31.20 6.86
N TYR A 414 -3.23 30.15 6.60
CA TYR A 414 -3.44 28.86 7.21
C TYR A 414 -2.15 28.29 7.80
N ASP A 415 -2.25 27.79 9.04
CA ASP A 415 -1.13 27.14 9.74
C ASP A 415 -1.19 25.60 9.65
N LYS A 416 -2.32 25.05 9.18
CA LYS A 416 -2.49 23.59 9.06
C LYS A 416 -2.10 23.12 7.68
N TYR A 417 -1.12 22.23 7.65
CA TYR A 417 -0.65 21.62 6.44
C TYR A 417 -0.88 20.10 6.48
N ASP A 418 -1.24 19.55 5.35
CA ASP A 418 -1.19 18.11 5.10
C ASP A 418 -0.28 17.82 3.89
N VAL A 419 -0.04 16.56 3.61
CA VAL A 419 0.81 16.15 2.48
C VAL A 419 0.24 16.59 1.13
N VAL A 420 -1.08 16.73 1.01
CA VAL A 420 -1.76 17.06 -0.26
C VAL A 420 -1.51 18.52 -0.63
N ILE A 421 -1.72 19.44 0.31
CA ILE A 421 -1.47 20.85 0.08
C ILE A 421 0.02 21.14 -0.13
N LEU A 422 0.90 20.51 0.67
CA LEU A 422 2.35 20.66 0.50
C LEU A 422 2.82 20.16 -0.87
N ASN A 423 2.28 19.04 -1.37
CA ASN A 423 2.59 18.54 -2.71
C ASN A 423 2.07 19.47 -3.82
N SER A 424 0.91 20.12 -3.63
CA SER A 424 0.36 21.06 -4.59
C SER A 424 1.21 22.33 -4.67
N MET A 425 1.61 22.89 -3.52
CA MET A 425 2.51 24.04 -3.42
C MET A 425 3.90 23.71 -3.98
N LEU A 426 4.44 22.55 -3.60
CA LEU A 426 5.71 22.05 -4.12
C LEU A 426 5.68 21.93 -5.65
N CYS A 427 4.55 21.44 -6.21
CA CYS A 427 4.36 21.37 -7.66
C CYS A 427 4.36 22.76 -8.32
N ALA A 428 3.75 23.77 -7.70
CA ALA A 428 3.74 25.14 -8.19
C ALA A 428 5.16 25.73 -8.18
N TYR A 429 5.89 25.64 -7.07
CA TYR A 429 7.25 26.15 -6.94
C TYR A 429 8.25 25.40 -7.85
N CYS A 430 8.12 24.09 -7.99
CA CYS A 430 8.95 23.33 -8.95
C CYS A 430 8.69 23.73 -10.41
N ARG A 431 7.47 24.10 -10.77
CA ARG A 431 7.15 24.55 -12.13
C ARG A 431 7.63 25.96 -12.43
N SER A 432 7.59 26.86 -11.44
CA SER A 432 8.15 28.21 -11.54
C SER A 432 9.67 28.24 -11.49
N GLY A 433 10.34 27.14 -11.15
CA GLY A 433 11.79 27.11 -10.97
C GLY A 433 12.26 27.76 -9.67
N ASP A 434 11.38 27.95 -8.70
CA ASP A 434 11.64 28.64 -7.44
C ASP A 434 12.27 27.68 -6.42
N MET A 435 13.59 27.48 -6.54
CA MET A 435 14.35 26.57 -5.68
C MET A 435 14.28 26.95 -4.20
N GLU A 436 14.24 28.22 -3.87
CA GLU A 436 14.18 28.69 -2.49
C GLU A 436 12.90 28.21 -1.80
N ASN A 437 11.75 28.43 -2.43
CA ASN A 437 10.48 27.96 -1.90
C ASN A 437 10.34 26.43 -1.94
N VAL A 438 10.94 25.74 -2.91
CA VAL A 438 11.01 24.26 -2.90
C VAL A 438 11.75 23.78 -1.65
N MET A 439 12.92 24.34 -1.33
CA MET A 439 13.68 23.98 -0.13
C MET A 439 12.95 24.35 1.16
N LYS A 440 12.25 25.49 1.18
CA LYS A 440 11.40 25.90 2.30
C LYS A 440 10.28 24.88 2.55
N MET A 441 9.61 24.39 1.49
CA MET A 441 8.55 23.38 1.64
C MET A 441 9.10 22.04 2.15
N MET A 442 10.25 21.60 1.67
CA MET A 442 10.91 20.40 2.16
C MET A 442 11.24 20.52 3.66
N LYS A 443 11.82 21.64 4.05
CA LYS A 443 12.12 21.92 5.47
C LYS A 443 10.84 21.94 6.32
N LYS A 444 9.78 22.54 5.81
CA LYS A 444 8.47 22.60 6.49
C LYS A 444 7.85 21.19 6.67
N MET A 445 8.02 20.28 5.71
CA MET A 445 7.62 18.88 5.87
C MET A 445 8.36 18.21 7.04
N ASP A 446 9.66 18.45 7.17
CA ASP A 446 10.46 17.92 8.27
C ASP A 446 10.09 18.53 9.63
N GLU A 447 9.88 19.86 9.70
CA GLU A 447 9.49 20.58 10.92
C GLU A 447 8.11 20.15 11.46
N LEU A 448 7.18 19.85 10.55
CA LEU A 448 5.82 19.41 10.89
C LEU A 448 5.70 17.88 11.02
N GLU A 449 6.79 17.14 10.93
CA GLU A 449 6.84 15.67 10.92
C GLU A 449 5.89 15.04 9.87
N ILE A 450 5.62 15.76 8.77
CA ILE A 450 4.80 15.27 7.66
C ILE A 450 5.66 14.39 6.75
N SER A 451 5.39 13.10 6.76
CA SER A 451 6.16 12.15 5.96
C SER A 451 5.89 12.34 4.46
N PRO A 452 6.94 12.59 3.63
CA PRO A 452 6.79 12.61 2.18
C PRO A 452 6.17 11.32 1.65
N ASP A 453 5.23 11.46 0.74
CA ASP A 453 4.59 10.36 0.04
C ASP A 453 5.23 10.09 -1.34
N TRP A 454 4.73 9.10 -2.05
CA TRP A 454 5.18 8.78 -3.40
C TRP A 454 5.08 9.97 -4.38
N SER A 455 4.05 10.81 -4.24
CA SER A 455 3.84 12.00 -5.09
C SER A 455 4.87 13.08 -4.80
N THR A 456 5.23 13.30 -3.53
CA THR A 456 6.30 14.22 -3.12
C THR A 456 7.61 13.86 -3.80
N PHE A 457 8.05 12.61 -3.67
CA PHE A 457 9.29 12.14 -4.28
C PHE A 457 9.26 12.28 -5.80
N LYS A 458 8.16 11.93 -6.45
CA LYS A 458 8.01 12.06 -7.90
C LYS A 458 8.12 13.51 -8.38
N ILE A 459 7.54 14.47 -7.67
CA ILE A 459 7.61 15.89 -8.00
C ILE A 459 9.05 16.36 -7.91
N LEU A 460 9.73 16.08 -6.79
CA LEU A 460 11.09 16.48 -6.53
C LEU A 460 12.10 15.88 -7.52
N ILE A 461 12.04 14.58 -7.76
CA ILE A 461 12.96 13.91 -8.69
C ILE A 461 12.81 14.49 -10.09
N LYS A 462 11.58 14.72 -10.56
CA LYS A 462 11.33 15.35 -11.87
C LYS A 462 11.89 16.78 -11.93
N TYR A 463 11.71 17.53 -10.87
CA TYR A 463 12.22 18.89 -10.76
C TYR A 463 13.74 18.92 -10.79
N PHE A 464 14.41 18.15 -9.95
CA PHE A 464 15.86 18.08 -9.90
C PHE A 464 16.48 17.58 -11.23
N CYS A 465 15.80 16.65 -11.90
CA CYS A 465 16.21 16.24 -13.25
C CYS A 465 16.09 17.38 -14.27
N LYS A 466 15.03 18.20 -14.20
CA LYS A 466 14.82 19.36 -15.08
C LYS A 466 15.90 20.43 -14.84
N GLU A 467 16.23 20.69 -13.60
CA GLU A 467 17.27 21.65 -13.18
C GLU A 467 18.70 21.08 -13.27
N GLN A 468 18.88 19.90 -13.89
CA GLN A 468 20.17 19.21 -14.07
C GLN A 468 20.90 18.87 -12.76
N LEU A 469 20.19 18.82 -11.64
CA LEU A 469 20.71 18.46 -10.32
C LEU A 469 20.61 16.94 -10.10
N TYR A 470 21.25 16.17 -10.98
CA TYR A 470 21.05 14.71 -11.07
C TYR A 470 21.47 13.95 -9.82
N LEU A 471 22.51 14.38 -9.12
CA LEU A 471 22.94 13.77 -7.85
C LEU A 471 21.90 14.00 -6.73
N LEU A 472 21.24 15.16 -6.73
CA LEU A 472 20.16 15.44 -5.78
C LEU A 472 18.91 14.62 -6.11
N ALA A 473 18.60 14.46 -7.41
CA ALA A 473 17.54 13.56 -7.88
C ALA A 473 17.82 12.10 -7.48
N TYR A 474 19.07 11.65 -7.58
CA TYR A 474 19.49 10.32 -7.15
C TYR A 474 19.29 10.11 -5.64
N ARG A 475 19.77 11.06 -4.81
CA ARG A 475 19.58 10.99 -3.35
C ARG A 475 18.11 10.97 -2.96
N THR A 476 17.29 11.77 -3.63
CA THR A 476 15.83 11.79 -3.42
C THR A 476 15.19 10.45 -3.79
N MET A 477 15.67 9.79 -4.85
CA MET A 477 15.20 8.46 -5.24
C MET A 477 15.65 7.37 -4.24
N GLU A 478 16.84 7.50 -3.70
CA GLU A 478 17.36 6.62 -2.65
C GLU A 478 16.52 6.72 -1.37
N ASP A 479 16.16 7.95 -0.96
CA ASP A 479 15.25 8.20 0.16
C ASP A 479 13.85 7.61 -0.09
N MET A 480 13.34 7.76 -1.32
CA MET A 480 12.09 7.14 -1.77
C MET A 480 12.12 5.62 -1.60
N HIS A 481 13.20 4.99 -2.06
CA HIS A 481 13.38 3.53 -1.95
C HIS A 481 13.53 3.08 -0.50
N ARG A 482 14.29 3.80 0.30
CA ARG A 482 14.51 3.55 1.74
C ARG A 482 13.22 3.60 2.54
N LYS A 483 12.25 4.44 2.13
CA LYS A 483 10.88 4.50 2.68
C LYS A 483 9.93 3.42 2.15
N GLY A 484 10.41 2.50 1.32
CA GLY A 484 9.61 1.41 0.77
C GLY A 484 8.71 1.80 -0.42
N HIS A 485 8.84 3.03 -0.94
CA HIS A 485 8.15 3.43 -2.15
C HIS A 485 8.90 2.93 -3.39
N GLN A 486 8.15 2.34 -4.32
CA GLN A 486 8.75 1.85 -5.55
C GLN A 486 8.73 2.93 -6.64
N PRO A 487 9.89 3.27 -7.23
CA PRO A 487 9.96 4.24 -8.31
C PRO A 487 9.36 3.68 -9.61
N LEU A 488 8.89 4.57 -10.48
CA LEU A 488 8.44 4.21 -11.84
C LEU A 488 9.64 3.92 -12.74
N GLU A 489 9.52 2.92 -13.61
CA GLU A 489 10.55 2.54 -14.58
C GLU A 489 10.99 3.73 -15.44
N ASP A 490 10.05 4.50 -15.99
CA ASP A 490 10.35 5.67 -16.84
C ASP A 490 11.19 6.72 -16.12
N LEU A 491 10.91 6.96 -14.83
CA LEU A 491 11.64 7.92 -14.01
C LEU A 491 13.07 7.44 -13.76
N CYS A 492 13.24 6.16 -13.46
CA CYS A 492 14.55 5.54 -13.28
C CYS A 492 15.37 5.54 -14.58
N VAL A 493 14.76 5.18 -15.72
CA VAL A 493 15.41 5.19 -17.03
C VAL A 493 15.90 6.59 -17.38
N SER A 494 15.08 7.63 -17.15
CA SER A 494 15.44 9.02 -17.39
C SER A 494 16.62 9.45 -16.52
N LEU A 495 16.56 9.17 -15.22
CA LEU A 495 17.61 9.53 -14.27
C LEU A 495 18.92 8.78 -14.55
N MET A 496 18.88 7.46 -14.81
CA MET A 496 20.06 6.68 -15.17
C MET A 496 20.76 7.20 -16.41
N LYS A 497 19.97 7.58 -17.45
CA LYS A 497 20.53 8.17 -18.67
C LYS A 497 21.24 9.49 -18.38
N SER A 498 20.66 10.36 -17.56
CA SER A 498 21.24 11.64 -17.18
C SER A 498 22.50 11.47 -16.30
N LEU A 499 22.45 10.56 -15.32
CA LEU A 499 23.62 10.22 -14.49
C LEU A 499 24.77 9.64 -15.35
N GLY A 500 24.44 8.75 -16.30
CA GLY A 500 25.43 8.20 -17.22
C GLY A 500 26.07 9.24 -18.11
N SER A 501 25.31 10.27 -18.56
CA SER A 501 25.87 11.37 -19.39
C SER A 501 26.75 12.33 -18.60
N THR A 502 26.58 12.43 -17.29
CA THR A 502 27.41 13.28 -16.40
C THR A 502 28.56 12.54 -15.72
N GLY A 503 28.75 11.25 -16.03
CA GLY A 503 29.84 10.45 -15.48
C GLY A 503 29.54 9.82 -14.10
N ALA A 504 28.34 9.97 -13.56
CA ALA A 504 27.90 9.34 -12.31
C ALA A 504 27.42 7.90 -12.56
N TYR A 505 28.31 7.03 -12.98
CA TYR A 505 27.99 5.67 -13.45
C TYR A 505 27.62 4.72 -12.30
N SER A 506 28.19 4.87 -11.11
CA SER A 506 27.89 4.08 -9.92
C SER A 506 26.47 4.36 -9.40
N GLU A 507 26.08 5.64 -9.41
CA GLU A 507 24.74 6.08 -9.05
C GLU A 507 23.70 5.59 -10.07
N ALA A 508 24.03 5.60 -11.35
CA ALA A 508 23.18 5.03 -12.39
C ALA A 508 22.95 3.53 -12.19
N PHE A 509 23.99 2.81 -11.77
CA PHE A 509 23.86 1.37 -11.43
C PHE A 509 23.04 1.15 -10.17
N SER A 510 23.19 1.98 -9.14
CA SER A 510 22.37 1.92 -7.93
C SER A 510 20.89 2.11 -8.25
N VAL A 511 20.51 3.05 -9.12
CA VAL A 511 19.12 3.23 -9.58
C VAL A 511 18.59 1.98 -10.29
N TYR A 512 19.41 1.34 -11.13
CA TYR A 512 19.05 0.06 -11.76
C TYR A 512 18.82 -1.05 -10.73
N SER A 513 19.69 -1.15 -9.73
CA SER A 513 19.58 -2.16 -8.67
C SER A 513 18.30 -1.99 -7.83
N MET A 514 17.86 -0.75 -7.57
CA MET A 514 16.59 -0.47 -6.89
C MET A 514 15.38 -0.99 -7.69
N LEU A 515 15.41 -0.92 -9.03
CA LEU A 515 14.38 -1.49 -9.89
C LEU A 515 14.39 -3.02 -9.86
N ASN A 516 15.55 -3.64 -9.93
CA ASN A 516 15.72 -5.09 -9.95
C ASN A 516 15.20 -5.73 -8.65
N TYR A 517 15.41 -5.06 -7.53
CA TYR A 517 14.90 -5.51 -6.22
C TYR A 517 13.37 -5.58 -6.15
N SER A 518 12.66 -4.84 -7.02
CA SER A 518 11.20 -4.76 -7.01
C SER A 518 10.48 -5.97 -7.63
N LYS A 519 11.19 -7.01 -8.09
CA LYS A 519 10.65 -8.24 -8.74
C LYS A 519 9.68 -7.97 -9.92
N ARG A 520 9.78 -6.84 -10.57
CA ARG A 520 8.99 -6.53 -11.78
C ARG A 520 9.69 -7.09 -13.01
N THR A 521 8.90 -7.52 -14.00
CA THR A 521 9.41 -7.83 -15.34
C THR A 521 9.87 -6.54 -16.00
N MET A 522 11.18 -6.30 -16.02
CA MET A 522 11.77 -5.13 -16.63
C MET A 522 11.79 -5.25 -18.16
N ASN A 523 11.71 -4.10 -18.84
CA ASN A 523 11.81 -4.05 -20.29
C ASN A 523 13.22 -4.51 -20.73
N LYS A 524 13.29 -5.42 -21.72
CA LYS A 524 14.54 -5.93 -22.32
C LYS A 524 15.51 -4.82 -22.71
N ALA A 525 14.99 -3.71 -23.24
CA ALA A 525 15.80 -2.57 -23.66
C ALA A 525 16.54 -1.88 -22.48
N LEU A 526 16.05 -2.00 -21.26
CA LEU A 526 16.65 -1.37 -20.09
C LEU A 526 18.00 -1.99 -19.74
N HIS A 527 18.07 -3.33 -19.74
CA HIS A 527 19.31 -4.06 -19.46
C HIS A 527 20.44 -3.68 -20.42
N GLY A 528 20.11 -3.52 -21.71
CA GLY A 528 21.07 -3.05 -22.72
C GLY A 528 21.56 -1.62 -22.48
N LYS A 529 20.66 -0.72 -22.05
CA LYS A 529 21.03 0.68 -21.75
C LYS A 529 21.95 0.78 -20.53
N VAL A 530 21.63 0.06 -19.46
CA VAL A 530 22.48 0.03 -18.25
C VAL A 530 23.86 -0.54 -18.57
N LEU A 531 23.90 -1.65 -19.32
CA LEU A 531 25.15 -2.25 -19.74
C LEU A 531 26.01 -1.25 -20.54
N HIS A 532 25.40 -0.47 -21.43
CA HIS A 532 26.11 0.58 -22.17
C HIS A 532 26.69 1.66 -21.25
N ILE A 533 25.91 2.13 -20.26
CA ILE A 533 26.35 3.13 -19.28
C ILE A 533 27.55 2.58 -18.48
N LEU A 534 27.46 1.37 -17.97
CA LEU A 534 28.54 0.74 -17.18
C LEU A 534 29.82 0.53 -18.00
N LEU A 535 29.68 0.14 -19.26
CA LEU A 535 30.83 0.02 -20.17
C LEU A 535 31.49 1.37 -20.48
N SER A 536 30.71 2.42 -20.61
CA SER A 536 31.23 3.77 -20.81
C SER A 536 31.99 4.28 -19.59
N GLY A 537 31.59 3.86 -18.39
CA GLY A 537 32.25 4.17 -17.12
C GLY A 537 33.39 3.23 -16.72
N GLY A 538 33.65 2.20 -17.51
CA GLY A 538 34.68 1.20 -17.16
C GLY A 538 34.30 0.29 -15.97
N LEU A 539 33.04 0.29 -15.51
CA LEU A 539 32.53 -0.49 -14.38
C LEU A 539 32.26 -1.95 -14.80
N LEU A 540 33.30 -2.65 -15.22
CA LEU A 540 33.19 -4.01 -15.78
C LEU A 540 32.70 -5.06 -14.80
N LYS A 541 32.96 -4.89 -13.50
CA LYS A 541 32.48 -5.79 -12.45
C LYS A 541 30.96 -5.72 -12.34
N ASP A 542 30.40 -4.51 -12.30
CA ASP A 542 28.97 -4.28 -12.21
C ASP A 542 28.26 -4.68 -13.51
N ALA A 543 28.89 -4.42 -14.65
CA ALA A 543 28.44 -4.90 -15.96
C ALA A 543 28.35 -6.44 -16.00
N TYR A 544 29.29 -7.16 -15.37
CA TYR A 544 29.24 -8.60 -15.26
C TYR A 544 28.05 -9.08 -14.42
N VAL A 545 27.74 -8.42 -13.31
CA VAL A 545 26.54 -8.74 -12.50
C VAL A 545 25.27 -8.63 -13.34
N VAL A 546 25.11 -7.53 -14.10
CA VAL A 546 23.96 -7.34 -14.99
C VAL A 546 23.85 -8.46 -16.03
N VAL A 547 24.95 -8.84 -16.65
CA VAL A 547 24.98 -9.91 -17.67
C VAL A 547 24.70 -11.26 -17.05
N LYS A 548 25.30 -11.59 -15.91
CA LYS A 548 25.11 -12.85 -15.21
C LYS A 548 23.66 -13.13 -14.87
N ASP A 549 22.93 -12.08 -14.37
CA ASP A 549 21.58 -12.25 -13.89
C ASP A 549 20.51 -12.13 -15.02
N ASN A 550 20.85 -11.48 -16.16
CA ASN A 550 19.85 -11.08 -17.18
C ASN A 550 20.30 -11.34 -18.63
N ALA A 551 21.27 -12.22 -18.86
CA ALA A 551 21.89 -12.42 -20.18
C ALA A 551 20.88 -12.76 -21.30
N GLU A 552 19.82 -13.52 -21.00
CA GLU A 552 18.77 -13.87 -21.97
C GLU A 552 17.94 -12.66 -22.43
N LEU A 553 17.89 -11.61 -21.61
CA LEU A 553 17.10 -10.39 -21.85
C LEU A 553 17.93 -9.29 -22.55
N ILE A 554 19.26 -9.42 -22.57
CA ILE A 554 20.16 -8.41 -23.13
C ILE A 554 20.29 -8.61 -24.64
N PRO A 555 20.25 -7.53 -25.45
CA PRO A 555 20.48 -7.61 -26.90
C PRO A 555 21.88 -8.18 -27.22
N LYS A 556 21.94 -9.13 -28.18
CA LYS A 556 23.20 -9.79 -28.60
C LYS A 556 24.37 -8.82 -28.90
N PRO A 557 24.17 -7.68 -29.61
CA PRO A 557 25.26 -6.73 -29.85
C PRO A 557 25.82 -6.10 -28.55
N ALA A 558 25.00 -5.91 -27.54
CA ALA A 558 25.43 -5.37 -26.25
C ALA A 558 26.27 -6.40 -25.48
N ILE A 559 25.87 -7.69 -25.51
CA ILE A 559 26.66 -8.79 -24.94
C ILE A 559 28.04 -8.90 -25.61
N LYS A 560 28.09 -8.82 -26.95
CA LYS A 560 29.35 -8.84 -27.70
C LYS A 560 30.28 -7.70 -27.27
N LYS A 561 29.75 -6.47 -27.20
CA LYS A 561 30.51 -5.29 -26.76
C LYS A 561 31.03 -5.44 -25.32
N PHE A 562 30.19 -5.95 -24.42
CA PHE A 562 30.59 -6.28 -23.05
C PHE A 562 31.71 -7.33 -23.02
N ALA A 563 31.55 -8.46 -23.73
CA ALA A 563 32.52 -9.52 -23.76
C ALA A 563 33.92 -9.02 -24.21
N ILE A 564 33.95 -8.27 -25.33
CA ILE A 564 35.21 -7.72 -25.84
C ILE A 564 35.86 -6.76 -24.81
N SER A 565 35.06 -5.85 -24.21
CA SER A 565 35.56 -4.92 -23.23
C SER A 565 36.07 -5.65 -21.96
N PHE A 566 35.35 -6.66 -21.52
CA PHE A 566 35.75 -7.44 -20.34
C PHE A 566 37.01 -8.29 -20.59
N MET A 567 37.12 -8.91 -21.77
CA MET A 567 38.34 -9.66 -22.14
C MET A 567 39.57 -8.77 -22.23
N ARG A 568 39.42 -7.48 -22.58
CA ARG A 568 40.54 -6.52 -22.61
C ARG A 568 40.93 -6.02 -21.22
N ASN A 569 39.97 -5.57 -20.41
CA ASN A 569 40.24 -4.78 -19.21
C ASN A 569 39.62 -5.35 -17.92
N GLY A 570 38.81 -6.40 -17.98
CA GLY A 570 38.15 -6.98 -16.82
C GLY A 570 39.05 -7.75 -15.88
N ASN A 571 38.52 -8.24 -14.75
CA ASN A 571 39.26 -9.08 -13.82
C ASN A 571 39.54 -10.44 -14.46
N ILE A 572 40.83 -10.77 -14.57
CA ILE A 572 41.29 -11.99 -15.25
C ILE A 572 40.74 -13.28 -14.57
N ASN A 573 40.58 -13.28 -13.25
CA ASN A 573 40.05 -14.44 -12.52
C ASN A 573 38.58 -14.74 -12.86
N LEU A 574 37.82 -13.77 -13.40
CA LEU A 574 36.42 -13.91 -13.78
C LEU A 574 36.21 -14.16 -15.27
N VAL A 575 37.27 -14.20 -16.09
CA VAL A 575 37.17 -14.36 -17.55
C VAL A 575 36.44 -15.66 -17.91
N ASN A 576 36.79 -16.79 -17.29
CA ASN A 576 36.13 -18.07 -17.54
C ASN A 576 34.68 -18.08 -17.12
N ASP A 577 34.34 -17.44 -16.00
CA ASP A 577 32.98 -17.34 -15.52
C ASP A 577 32.10 -16.45 -16.42
N VAL A 578 32.67 -15.36 -16.95
CA VAL A 578 32.02 -14.51 -17.94
C VAL A 578 31.74 -15.28 -19.24
N ILE A 579 32.72 -16.00 -19.75
CA ILE A 579 32.57 -16.83 -20.95
C ILE A 579 31.46 -17.87 -20.75
N LYS A 580 31.45 -18.59 -19.63
CA LYS A 580 30.43 -19.58 -19.31
C LYS A 580 29.03 -18.93 -19.16
N SER A 581 28.94 -17.79 -18.50
CA SER A 581 27.68 -17.06 -18.34
C SER A 581 27.10 -16.62 -19.68
N ILE A 582 27.93 -16.12 -20.59
CA ILE A 582 27.54 -15.76 -21.95
C ILE A 582 27.08 -16.97 -22.76
N HIS A 583 27.80 -18.09 -22.66
CA HIS A 583 27.40 -19.34 -23.34
C HIS A 583 26.06 -19.85 -22.85
N ASN A 584 25.83 -19.87 -21.53
CA ASN A 584 24.59 -20.36 -20.92
C ASN A 584 23.36 -19.51 -21.32
N SER A 585 23.57 -18.29 -21.80
CA SER A 585 22.52 -17.40 -22.33
C SER A 585 22.16 -17.63 -23.80
N ASN A 586 22.53 -18.77 -24.38
CA ASN A 586 22.33 -19.09 -25.79
C ASN A 586 23.01 -18.11 -26.77
N TYR A 587 24.08 -17.42 -26.34
CA TYR A 587 24.88 -16.59 -27.20
C TYR A 587 26.07 -17.41 -27.76
N LYS A 588 26.16 -17.56 -29.08
CA LYS A 588 27.30 -18.18 -29.74
C LYS A 588 28.49 -17.24 -29.64
N ILE A 589 29.50 -17.64 -28.88
CA ILE A 589 30.69 -16.83 -28.61
C ILE A 589 31.57 -16.78 -29.88
N ASP A 590 31.93 -15.57 -30.29
CA ASP A 590 32.79 -15.33 -31.46
C ASP A 590 34.25 -15.70 -31.14
N GLN A 591 34.99 -16.11 -32.18
CA GLN A 591 36.42 -16.50 -32.08
C GLN A 591 37.30 -15.36 -31.53
N ASP A 592 36.97 -14.11 -31.84
CA ASP A 592 37.71 -12.93 -31.37
C ASP A 592 37.69 -12.82 -29.82
N ILE A 593 36.59 -13.22 -29.20
CA ILE A 593 36.43 -13.21 -27.75
C ILE A 593 37.33 -14.21 -27.10
N PHE A 594 37.40 -15.44 -27.67
CA PHE A 594 38.32 -16.46 -27.20
C PHE A 594 39.76 -16.08 -27.43
N HIS A 595 40.06 -15.49 -28.58
CA HIS A 595 41.40 -15.01 -28.90
C HIS A 595 41.90 -13.97 -27.87
N LEU A 596 41.08 -13.00 -27.54
CA LEU A 596 41.39 -11.97 -26.54
C LEU A 596 41.59 -12.57 -25.15
N ALA A 597 40.73 -13.51 -24.74
CA ALA A 597 40.85 -14.17 -23.44
C ALA A 597 42.14 -15.00 -23.33
N ILE A 598 42.48 -15.79 -24.38
CA ILE A 598 43.68 -16.62 -24.43
C ILE A 598 44.91 -15.74 -24.46
N PHE A 599 44.96 -14.69 -25.29
CA PHE A 599 46.04 -13.73 -25.35
C PHE A 599 46.36 -13.15 -23.96
N ARG A 600 45.33 -12.75 -23.26
CA ARG A 600 45.49 -12.15 -21.92
C ARG A 600 45.97 -13.14 -20.85
N TYR A 601 45.61 -14.43 -20.95
CA TYR A 601 46.15 -15.45 -20.08
C TYR A 601 47.63 -15.75 -20.39
N ILE A 602 48.04 -15.61 -21.64
CA ILE A 602 49.44 -15.79 -22.04
C ILE A 602 50.31 -14.63 -21.49
N GLU A 603 49.79 -13.42 -21.45
CA GLU A 603 50.45 -12.25 -20.84
C GLU A 603 50.62 -12.38 -19.30
N GLN A 604 49.91 -13.31 -18.65
CA GLN A 604 49.98 -13.55 -17.21
C GLN A 604 50.23 -15.04 -16.91
N PRO A 605 51.48 -15.54 -17.01
CA PRO A 605 51.81 -16.95 -16.87
C PRO A 605 51.39 -17.59 -15.54
N GLU A 606 51.28 -16.82 -14.47
CA GLU A 606 50.77 -17.28 -13.17
C GLU A 606 49.31 -17.74 -13.22
N LYS A 607 48.56 -17.41 -14.25
CA LYS A 607 47.16 -17.80 -14.47
C LYS A 607 46.97 -18.94 -15.47
N LYS A 608 48.05 -19.72 -15.75
CA LYS A 608 48.06 -20.86 -16.70
C LYS A 608 46.95 -21.88 -16.44
N ASP A 609 46.62 -22.16 -15.17
CA ASP A 609 45.56 -23.10 -14.82
C ASP A 609 44.18 -22.65 -15.33
N LEU A 610 43.89 -21.36 -15.32
CA LEU A 610 42.66 -20.81 -15.86
C LEU A 610 42.61 -20.94 -17.39
N LEU A 611 43.75 -20.76 -18.07
CA LEU A 611 43.85 -21.01 -19.51
C LEU A 611 43.63 -22.49 -19.84
N LEU A 612 44.25 -23.40 -19.10
CA LEU A 612 44.06 -24.85 -19.30
C LEU A 612 42.60 -25.25 -19.07
N HIS A 613 41.94 -24.68 -18.06
CA HIS A 613 40.51 -24.87 -17.82
C HIS A 613 39.66 -24.39 -18.98
N LEU A 614 39.97 -23.22 -19.56
CA LEU A 614 39.23 -22.67 -20.72
C LEU A 614 39.41 -23.60 -21.94
N LEU A 615 40.66 -24.00 -22.26
CA LEU A 615 40.96 -24.84 -23.39
C LEU A 615 40.35 -26.26 -23.28
N LYS A 616 40.22 -26.81 -22.08
CA LYS A 616 39.50 -28.07 -21.83
C LYS A 616 37.99 -27.91 -21.98
N TRP A 617 37.42 -26.78 -21.56
CA TRP A 617 35.98 -26.50 -21.61
C TRP A 617 35.49 -26.23 -23.04
N MET A 618 36.25 -25.51 -23.87
CA MET A 618 35.84 -25.12 -25.23
C MET A 618 35.40 -26.31 -26.09
N PRO A 619 36.18 -27.41 -26.26
CA PRO A 619 35.75 -28.53 -27.08
C PRO A 619 34.51 -29.24 -26.55
N SER A 620 34.32 -29.32 -25.26
CA SER A 620 33.13 -29.93 -24.65
C SER A 620 31.83 -29.18 -24.98
N GLN A 621 31.91 -27.88 -25.36
CA GLN A 621 30.81 -27.05 -25.76
C GLN A 621 30.75 -26.78 -27.28
N GLY A 622 31.55 -27.55 -28.09
CA GLY A 622 31.57 -27.42 -29.54
C GLY A 622 32.34 -26.21 -30.07
N TYR A 623 33.14 -25.55 -29.23
CA TYR A 623 34.04 -24.48 -29.64
C TYR A 623 35.43 -25.02 -29.92
N ALA A 624 36.09 -24.43 -30.93
CA ALA A 624 37.48 -24.73 -31.24
C ALA A 624 38.28 -23.44 -31.40
N VAL A 625 39.56 -23.47 -31.16
CA VAL A 625 40.46 -22.35 -31.44
C VAL A 625 40.72 -22.24 -32.94
N ASN A 626 40.83 -21.05 -33.50
CA ASN A 626 41.21 -20.82 -34.89
C ASN A 626 42.73 -20.94 -35.07
N SER A 627 43.20 -20.97 -36.34
CA SER A 627 44.65 -21.12 -36.65
C SER A 627 45.49 -20.03 -35.98
N ALA A 628 45.08 -18.76 -36.04
CA ALA A 628 45.84 -17.67 -35.45
C ALA A 628 45.97 -17.80 -33.91
N THR A 629 44.94 -18.28 -33.23
CA THR A 629 45.01 -18.55 -31.78
C THR A 629 45.83 -19.80 -31.45
N SER A 630 45.76 -20.82 -32.31
CA SER A 630 46.62 -22.01 -32.18
C SER A 630 48.10 -21.65 -32.34
N ASP A 631 48.45 -20.85 -33.33
CA ASP A 631 49.80 -20.37 -33.57
C ASP A 631 50.33 -19.54 -32.38
N LEU A 632 49.45 -18.70 -31.79
CA LEU A 632 49.77 -17.93 -30.60
C LEU A 632 50.10 -18.85 -29.39
N ILE A 633 49.28 -19.89 -29.15
CA ILE A 633 49.50 -20.86 -28.07
C ILE A 633 50.80 -21.63 -28.29
N LEU A 634 51.05 -22.10 -29.52
CA LEU A 634 52.27 -22.82 -29.89
C LEU A 634 53.53 -21.98 -29.70
N LYS A 635 53.49 -20.70 -30.08
CA LYS A 635 54.61 -19.77 -29.90
C LYS A 635 55.03 -19.61 -28.42
N HIS A 636 54.10 -19.81 -27.50
CA HIS A 636 54.29 -19.66 -26.05
C HIS A 636 54.20 -21.04 -25.33
N SER A 637 54.39 -22.15 -26.03
CA SER A 637 54.29 -23.52 -25.48
C SER A 637 55.19 -23.78 -24.30
N HIS A 638 56.36 -23.11 -24.25
CA HIS A 638 57.31 -23.18 -23.14
C HIS A 638 56.72 -22.81 -21.77
N LEU A 639 55.63 -22.06 -21.74
CA LEU A 639 54.92 -21.67 -20.50
C LEU A 639 54.10 -22.82 -19.89
N PHE A 640 53.76 -23.84 -20.66
CA PHE A 640 52.71 -24.83 -20.32
C PHE A 640 53.17 -26.31 -20.27
N GLY A 641 54.36 -26.64 -20.80
CA GLY A 641 54.84 -27.98 -20.98
C GLY A 641 54.27 -28.67 -22.25
N ASP A 642 55.15 -29.16 -23.09
CA ASP A 642 54.85 -29.49 -24.50
C ASP A 642 53.81 -30.62 -24.70
N HIS A 643 53.74 -31.63 -23.84
CA HIS A 643 52.84 -32.80 -24.03
C HIS A 643 51.36 -32.48 -23.79
N SER A 644 51.02 -31.62 -22.82
CA SER A 644 49.63 -31.33 -22.49
C SER A 644 48.95 -30.40 -23.51
N ILE A 645 49.72 -29.56 -24.17
CA ILE A 645 49.19 -28.62 -25.19
C ILE A 645 48.92 -29.31 -26.52
N ALA A 646 49.80 -30.24 -26.95
CA ALA A 646 49.62 -30.99 -28.19
C ALA A 646 48.31 -31.81 -28.15
N GLU A 647 48.01 -32.47 -27.03
CA GLU A 647 46.77 -33.22 -26.86
C GLU A 647 45.52 -32.30 -26.86
N LEU A 648 45.62 -31.15 -26.20
CA LEU A 648 44.53 -30.18 -26.17
C LEU A 648 44.24 -29.56 -27.55
N LEU A 649 45.26 -29.17 -28.31
CA LEU A 649 45.14 -28.67 -29.67
C LEU A 649 44.63 -29.72 -30.65
N TYR A 650 44.98 -30.99 -30.47
CA TYR A 650 44.44 -32.08 -31.25
C TYR A 650 42.91 -32.23 -31.06
N LYS A 651 42.42 -32.12 -29.81
CA LYS A 651 40.98 -32.13 -29.52
C LYS A 651 40.27 -30.95 -30.20
N HIS A 652 40.85 -29.76 -30.22
CA HIS A 652 40.30 -28.62 -30.95
C HIS A 652 40.27 -28.84 -32.47
N HIS A 653 41.29 -29.51 -33.06
CA HIS A 653 41.30 -29.79 -34.48
C HIS A 653 40.24 -30.83 -34.90
N THR A 654 39.93 -31.80 -34.04
CA THR A 654 38.85 -32.76 -34.32
C THR A 654 37.48 -32.10 -34.32
N VAL A 655 37.20 -31.15 -33.41
CA VAL A 655 35.96 -30.36 -33.40
C VAL A 655 35.83 -29.48 -34.63
N LEU A 656 36.91 -28.91 -35.14
CA LEU A 656 36.91 -28.15 -36.39
C LEU A 656 36.53 -29.01 -37.61
N LYS A 657 37.00 -30.26 -37.68
CA LYS A 657 36.64 -31.18 -38.74
C LYS A 657 35.19 -31.62 -38.73
N THR A 658 34.64 -31.91 -37.54
CA THR A 658 33.21 -32.26 -37.37
C THR A 658 32.27 -31.08 -37.70
N ASN A 659 32.62 -29.88 -37.32
CA ASN A 659 31.79 -28.67 -37.66
C ASN A 659 31.81 -28.40 -39.18
N LYS A 660 32.93 -28.55 -39.88
CA LYS A 660 33.01 -28.40 -41.34
C LYS A 660 32.21 -29.47 -42.12
N SER A 661 32.12 -30.69 -41.58
CA SER A 661 31.29 -31.75 -42.17
C SER A 661 29.81 -31.50 -42.00
N HIS A 662 29.38 -30.92 -40.90
CA HIS A 662 28.00 -30.54 -40.67
C HIS A 662 27.51 -29.31 -41.49
N GLU A 663 28.41 -28.36 -41.79
CA GLU A 663 28.08 -27.22 -42.67
C GLU A 663 27.96 -27.67 -44.13
N ARG A 664 28.75 -28.69 -44.58
CA ARG A 664 28.65 -29.28 -45.92
C ARG A 664 27.43 -30.19 -46.13
N SER A 665 26.77 -30.64 -45.05
CA SER A 665 25.56 -31.46 -45.13
C SER A 665 24.25 -30.61 -45.07
N LYS A 666 24.33 -29.32 -44.85
CA LYS A 666 23.20 -28.38 -44.82
C LYS A 666 23.17 -27.37 -45.97
N GLY A 667 24.13 -27.38 -46.88
CA GLY A 667 24.12 -26.67 -48.15
C GLY A 667 23.89 -27.67 -49.28
#